data_cdccf5e27c8e614abfcc57566e094b07
#
_entry.id   cdccf5e27c8e614abfcc57566e094b07
#
_cell.length_a   1.000
_cell.length_b   1.000
_cell.length_c   1.000
_cell.angle_alpha   90.00
_cell.angle_beta   90.00
_cell.angle_gamma   90.00
#
_symmetry.space_group_name_H-M   'P 1'
#
loop_
_entity.id
_entity.type
_entity.pdbx_description
1 polymer ?
#
loop_
_entity_poly.entity_id
_entity_poly.type
_entity_poly.pdbx_seq_one_letter_code
_entity_poly.pdbx_strand_id
1 'polypeptide(L)'
;MIREANPCLMSPLLGFLGLLLFAGEVVVVTRAQGGGGDKDVLVELKRFLQENNKINRGAYDTWPESDASPCGWHGVRCDVTGRVTSLDLSGASITGPAFGNFSRLPALVWLDLSGNTLSGAGDIGQCRGVVHLNLSRNLISGPLDLASLTRLRTLDVSGNRLEGGVAANFPAICADLAVLNVSTNRLTGNITGMFDGCARLEYVDLSSNNFTGELWPGIARFKEFSGAENKLTESVPPATFTDGCKLESLDLSSNELVGKFPDFIAKCSNLTYLSLWGNKFTGMIPAGMGELALVQTLILGKNQFDRRIPPELTNCSRLQFLDISSNMFGGDVQDIFGRFQSLRYLMLHRNNYTGGIVTSGVLRLPQLARLDLSFNEFSGKLPAAVADMKTLKYLMLAFNNFSGEIPPAYGRLRELQALDLSYNKLIGGIPVSIGNLTSLLWLILAGNQLSGEIPPEIGNCTSLLWLNLANNRLIGKIPPEMAAIGRDPGPTFAKNRNDPSVLAGSGECQAVKRWIPESYPPFSFVYSIMTRENCRSILDRILKGYGIILISPWSPVSSKGILGYVELSGNQLSGEIPSQIGAMRNLSLLHLDGNRLTGRLPAEIGQLPLVVLNVSRNSISGPIPSEIGRILNLEMMDFSYNNFSGELPASLSQLTELNRFNVSYNPFLSGSVPTTGQFGTFDEQSFLGDPLISLRRGTGMQPPPGAEDVPRVIRRDVSPRTIMIRFLLAFIIVALLLPPVGFIAFFAFKVPHLHDQSAWPVSPRPEAPRVVANN
;
A
#
# COMPACT_ATOMS: atom_id res chain seq x y z
N MET A 1 -22.27 -21.73 -1.58
CA MET A 1 -20.96 -21.05 -1.44
C MET A 1 -21.21 -19.59 -1.74
N ILE A 2 -21.41 -18.80 -0.68
CA ILE A 2 -21.76 -17.38 -0.76
C ILE A 2 -20.44 -16.64 -1.00
N ARG A 3 -20.31 -15.97 -2.14
CA ARG A 3 -19.22 -15.03 -2.40
C ARG A 3 -19.53 -13.77 -1.58
N GLU A 4 -18.85 -13.61 -0.47
CA GLU A 4 -18.83 -12.36 0.27
C GLU A 4 -18.16 -11.28 -0.59
N ALA A 5 -18.92 -10.26 -0.87
CA ALA A 5 -18.42 -9.02 -1.45
C ALA A 5 -17.53 -8.32 -0.43
N ASN A 6 -16.34 -7.93 -0.83
CA ASN A 6 -15.37 -7.20 -0.02
C ASN A 6 -15.95 -5.85 0.43
N PRO A 7 -16.12 -5.58 1.74
CA PRO A 7 -16.59 -4.29 2.21
C PRO A 7 -15.42 -3.32 2.44
N CYS A 8 -14.65 -3.03 1.42
CA CYS A 8 -13.64 -1.98 1.48
C CYS A 8 -14.16 -0.75 0.76
N LEU A 9 -14.48 0.28 1.54
CA LEU A 9 -14.91 1.59 1.09
C LEU A 9 -16.31 1.67 0.46
N MET A 10 -17.28 1.08 1.08
CA MET A 10 -18.59 1.70 1.08
C MET A 10 -18.72 2.52 2.37
N SER A 11 -18.79 3.83 2.24
CA SER A 11 -19.50 4.67 3.20
C SER A 11 -20.78 3.95 3.59
N PRO A 12 -21.25 3.99 4.85
CA PRO A 12 -22.45 3.25 5.29
C PRO A 12 -23.74 3.59 4.55
N LEU A 13 -23.70 4.39 3.55
CA LEU A 13 -24.78 4.98 2.77
C LEU A 13 -25.57 4.07 1.85
N LEU A 14 -25.02 2.98 1.37
CA LEU A 14 -25.74 2.11 0.42
C LEU A 14 -26.54 0.97 1.11
N GLY A 15 -26.46 0.84 2.43
CA GLY A 15 -27.16 -0.21 3.17
C GLY A 15 -28.59 0.13 3.66
N PHE A 16 -29.00 1.40 3.67
CA PHE A 16 -30.24 1.81 4.37
C PHE A 16 -31.44 2.17 3.47
N LEU A 17 -31.30 2.23 2.17
CA LEU A 17 -32.42 2.60 1.27
C LEU A 17 -33.24 1.43 0.71
N GLY A 18 -32.99 0.20 1.16
CA GLY A 18 -33.69 -1.01 0.69
C GLY A 18 -34.91 -1.43 1.48
N LEU A 19 -35.29 -0.75 2.55
CA LEU A 19 -36.28 -1.28 3.52
C LEU A 19 -37.37 -0.29 3.97
N LEU A 20 -37.99 0.45 3.07
CA LEU A 20 -39.27 1.09 3.38
C LEU A 20 -40.15 1.14 2.13
N LEU A 21 -41.30 0.51 2.26
CA LEU A 21 -42.52 0.53 1.47
C LEU A 21 -42.89 -0.81 0.81
N PHE A 22 -43.53 -1.69 1.58
CA PHE A 22 -44.62 -2.51 1.10
C PHE A 22 -45.55 -2.84 2.25
N ALA A 23 -46.60 -2.04 2.41
CA ALA A 23 -47.82 -2.44 3.09
C ALA A 23 -48.93 -2.53 2.01
N GLY A 24 -49.59 -3.64 1.99
CA GLY A 24 -50.39 -4.25 0.97
C GLY A 24 -51.56 -3.50 0.33
N GLU A 25 -51.76 -3.88 -0.91
CA GLU A 25 -53.08 -4.01 -1.50
C GLU A 25 -53.05 -5.20 -2.48
N VAL A 26 -53.98 -6.15 -2.27
CA VAL A 26 -54.20 -7.28 -3.18
C VAL A 26 -55.02 -6.75 -4.33
N VAL A 27 -54.36 -6.51 -5.48
CA VAL A 27 -55.00 -6.19 -6.76
C VAL A 27 -54.96 -7.42 -7.65
N VAL A 28 -56.13 -7.87 -8.06
CA VAL A 28 -56.37 -8.94 -9.03
C VAL A 28 -55.71 -8.57 -10.35
N VAL A 29 -54.68 -9.32 -10.74
CA VAL A 29 -53.93 -9.10 -11.96
C VAL A 29 -54.71 -9.62 -13.17
N THR A 30 -55.30 -8.74 -13.95
CA THR A 30 -55.60 -9.01 -15.36
C THR A 30 -54.30 -8.97 -16.18
N ARG A 31 -53.99 -10.07 -16.83
CA ARG A 31 -52.81 -10.26 -17.69
C ARG A 31 -52.84 -9.26 -18.84
N ALA A 32 -52.06 -8.21 -18.78
CA ALA A 32 -51.81 -7.32 -19.92
C ALA A 32 -50.74 -7.94 -20.83
N GLN A 33 -51.11 -8.24 -22.05
CA GLN A 33 -50.17 -8.56 -23.15
C GLN A 33 -49.47 -7.25 -23.55
N GLY A 34 -48.18 -7.11 -23.26
CA GLY A 34 -47.45 -5.91 -23.60
C GLY A 34 -45.99 -5.88 -23.23
N GLY A 35 -45.21 -6.96 -23.44
CA GLY A 35 -43.79 -6.99 -23.11
C GLY A 35 -42.85 -7.47 -24.23
N GLY A 36 -43.34 -7.67 -25.44
CA GLY A 36 -42.53 -8.24 -26.55
C GLY A 36 -41.31 -7.37 -26.90
N GLY A 37 -41.48 -6.05 -26.93
CA GLY A 37 -40.37 -5.16 -27.34
C GLY A 37 -39.21 -5.06 -26.37
N ASP A 38 -39.44 -5.11 -25.05
CA ASP A 38 -38.34 -5.08 -24.05
C ASP A 38 -37.56 -6.39 -24.03
N LYS A 39 -38.25 -7.54 -24.21
CA LYS A 39 -37.61 -8.84 -24.34
C LYS A 39 -36.68 -8.88 -25.54
N ASP A 40 -37.12 -8.35 -26.70
CA ASP A 40 -36.30 -8.36 -27.90
C ASP A 40 -34.99 -7.57 -27.72
N VAL A 41 -35.06 -6.42 -27.02
CA VAL A 41 -33.88 -5.63 -26.67
C VAL A 41 -32.92 -6.42 -25.73
N LEU A 42 -33.45 -7.18 -24.77
CA LEU A 42 -32.60 -7.97 -23.88
C LEU A 42 -32.02 -9.21 -24.58
N VAL A 43 -32.70 -9.78 -25.58
CA VAL A 43 -32.14 -10.83 -26.44
C VAL A 43 -31.02 -10.27 -27.31
N GLU A 44 -31.21 -9.09 -27.90
CA GLU A 44 -30.12 -8.40 -28.61
C GLU A 44 -28.92 -8.14 -27.69
N LEU A 45 -29.18 -7.65 -26.46
CA LEU A 45 -28.15 -7.43 -25.46
C LEU A 45 -27.39 -8.73 -25.16
N LYS A 46 -28.10 -9.83 -24.89
CA LYS A 46 -27.49 -11.13 -24.64
C LYS A 46 -26.55 -11.54 -25.79
N ARG A 47 -27.00 -11.45 -27.04
CA ARG A 47 -26.19 -11.80 -28.21
C ARG A 47 -24.97 -10.90 -28.33
N PHE A 48 -25.15 -9.60 -28.18
CA PHE A 48 -24.05 -8.63 -28.18
C PHE A 48 -23.00 -8.98 -27.10
N LEU A 49 -23.45 -9.29 -25.87
CA LEU A 49 -22.55 -9.66 -24.78
C LEU A 49 -21.85 -11.00 -25.06
N GLN A 50 -22.52 -12.00 -25.64
CA GLN A 50 -21.92 -13.28 -26.01
C GLN A 50 -20.86 -13.13 -27.09
N GLU A 51 -21.06 -12.26 -28.06
CA GLU A 51 -20.10 -11.98 -29.15
C GLU A 51 -18.82 -11.31 -28.60
N ASN A 52 -18.94 -10.40 -27.62
CA ASN A 52 -17.82 -9.70 -27.03
C ASN A 52 -17.12 -10.50 -25.89
N ASN A 53 -17.81 -11.49 -25.26
CA ASN A 53 -17.31 -12.25 -24.11
C ASN A 53 -17.24 -13.74 -24.42
N LYS A 54 -16.29 -14.15 -25.27
CA LYS A 54 -16.19 -15.54 -25.78
C LYS A 54 -15.72 -16.55 -24.71
N ILE A 55 -14.94 -16.12 -23.72
CA ILE A 55 -14.26 -16.99 -22.75
C ILE A 55 -14.97 -17.00 -21.40
N ASN A 56 -15.29 -15.83 -20.85
CA ASN A 56 -15.92 -15.67 -19.53
C ASN A 56 -17.31 -15.06 -19.69
N ARG A 57 -18.34 -15.88 -19.69
CA ARG A 57 -19.72 -15.42 -19.81
C ARG A 57 -20.35 -15.25 -18.44
N GLY A 58 -21.07 -14.15 -18.25
CA GLY A 58 -21.77 -13.83 -17.02
C GLY A 58 -23.15 -14.48 -16.92
N ALA A 59 -23.91 -14.10 -15.87
CA ALA A 59 -25.24 -14.66 -15.60
C ALA A 59 -26.25 -14.41 -16.74
N TYR A 60 -26.07 -13.37 -17.55
CA TYR A 60 -26.88 -13.10 -18.75
C TYR A 60 -26.87 -14.25 -19.79
N ASP A 61 -25.84 -15.11 -19.78
CA ASP A 61 -25.76 -16.26 -20.68
C ASP A 61 -26.86 -17.30 -20.40
N THR A 62 -27.36 -17.33 -19.15
CA THR A 62 -28.43 -18.22 -18.71
C THR A 62 -29.85 -17.73 -19.02
N TRP A 63 -30.02 -16.54 -19.57
CA TRP A 63 -31.35 -16.00 -19.90
C TRP A 63 -32.06 -16.89 -20.94
N PRO A 64 -33.26 -17.45 -20.58
CA PRO A 64 -33.94 -18.37 -21.48
C PRO A 64 -34.76 -17.60 -22.53
N GLU A 65 -34.29 -17.60 -23.77
CA GLU A 65 -34.97 -16.88 -24.88
C GLU A 65 -36.37 -17.41 -25.20
N SER A 66 -36.69 -18.65 -24.76
CA SER A 66 -38.02 -19.27 -24.88
C SER A 66 -39.07 -18.68 -23.96
N ASP A 67 -38.68 -17.98 -22.86
CA ASP A 67 -39.62 -17.41 -21.91
C ASP A 67 -40.52 -16.36 -22.57
N ALA A 68 -41.79 -16.31 -22.17
CA ALA A 68 -42.75 -15.32 -22.67
C ALA A 68 -42.39 -13.88 -22.20
N SER A 69 -41.73 -13.75 -21.05
CA SER A 69 -41.37 -12.48 -20.44
C SER A 69 -39.95 -12.51 -19.86
N PRO A 70 -39.14 -11.44 -19.96
CA PRO A 70 -37.82 -11.35 -19.39
C PRO A 70 -37.82 -11.05 -17.87
N CYS A 71 -38.97 -10.86 -17.25
CA CYS A 71 -39.07 -10.34 -15.87
C CYS A 71 -38.57 -11.33 -14.80
N GLY A 72 -38.37 -12.59 -15.14
CA GLY A 72 -37.76 -13.59 -14.28
C GLY A 72 -36.27 -13.84 -14.56
N TRP A 73 -35.68 -13.13 -15.51
CA TRP A 73 -34.27 -13.30 -15.86
C TRP A 73 -33.35 -12.71 -14.79
N HIS A 74 -32.22 -13.32 -14.60
CA HIS A 74 -31.24 -12.83 -13.62
C HIS A 74 -30.86 -11.36 -13.89
N GLY A 75 -30.99 -10.52 -12.85
CA GLY A 75 -30.70 -9.10 -12.94
C GLY A 75 -31.79 -8.23 -13.60
N VAL A 76 -32.90 -8.82 -14.07
CA VAL A 76 -34.02 -8.09 -14.69
C VAL A 76 -35.18 -7.95 -13.71
N ARG A 77 -35.75 -6.74 -13.60
CA ARG A 77 -37.00 -6.49 -12.88
C ARG A 77 -37.95 -5.67 -13.75
N CYS A 78 -39.24 -5.95 -13.61
CA CYS A 78 -40.30 -5.25 -14.36
C CYS A 78 -41.26 -4.57 -13.42
N ASP A 79 -42.05 -3.65 -13.98
CA ASP A 79 -43.26 -3.10 -13.33
C ASP A 79 -44.46 -4.05 -13.47
N VAL A 80 -45.61 -3.61 -12.92
CA VAL A 80 -46.84 -4.38 -12.95
C VAL A 80 -47.41 -4.59 -14.36
N THR A 81 -46.94 -3.83 -15.36
CA THR A 81 -47.32 -3.95 -16.76
C THR A 81 -46.39 -4.85 -17.58
N GLY A 82 -45.35 -5.41 -16.94
CA GLY A 82 -44.37 -6.27 -17.57
C GLY A 82 -43.23 -5.51 -18.32
N ARG A 83 -43.10 -4.19 -18.13
CA ARG A 83 -42.01 -3.39 -18.73
C ARG A 83 -40.77 -3.46 -17.85
N VAL A 84 -39.61 -3.56 -18.46
CA VAL A 84 -38.31 -3.61 -17.77
C VAL A 84 -38.00 -2.26 -17.13
N THR A 85 -37.95 -2.23 -15.80
CA THR A 85 -37.63 -1.03 -15.02
C THR A 85 -36.24 -1.07 -14.38
N SER A 86 -35.66 -2.25 -14.18
CA SER A 86 -34.34 -2.42 -13.59
C SER A 86 -33.55 -3.48 -14.32
N LEU A 87 -32.28 -3.15 -14.60
CA LEU A 87 -31.30 -4.05 -15.16
C LEU A 87 -30.03 -3.99 -14.32
N ASP A 88 -29.68 -5.11 -13.67
CA ASP A 88 -28.48 -5.28 -12.85
C ASP A 88 -27.60 -6.37 -13.49
N LEU A 89 -26.50 -5.95 -14.09
CA LEU A 89 -25.44 -6.78 -14.66
C LEU A 89 -24.12 -6.51 -13.96
N SER A 90 -24.13 -6.15 -12.69
CA SER A 90 -22.92 -5.90 -11.91
C SER A 90 -22.08 -7.17 -11.79
N GLY A 91 -20.74 -7.03 -11.99
CA GLY A 91 -19.80 -8.16 -11.92
C GLY A 91 -20.08 -9.30 -12.90
N ALA A 92 -20.80 -9.05 -13.99
CA ALA A 92 -21.22 -10.06 -14.96
C ALA A 92 -20.12 -10.44 -15.97
N SER A 93 -18.85 -10.09 -15.69
CA SER A 93 -17.69 -10.37 -16.57
C SER A 93 -17.82 -9.80 -17.99
N ILE A 94 -18.48 -8.63 -18.13
CA ILE A 94 -18.69 -7.96 -19.42
C ILE A 94 -17.41 -7.24 -19.83
N THR A 95 -16.97 -7.44 -21.09
CA THR A 95 -15.79 -6.80 -21.67
C THR A 95 -16.17 -6.03 -22.94
N GLY A 96 -15.32 -5.05 -23.34
CA GLY A 96 -15.51 -4.30 -24.58
C GLY A 96 -16.45 -3.09 -24.45
N PRO A 97 -17.06 -2.62 -25.55
CA PRO A 97 -17.97 -1.48 -25.52
C PRO A 97 -19.28 -1.80 -24.80
N ALA A 98 -19.97 -0.79 -24.28
CA ALA A 98 -21.32 -0.99 -23.78
C ALA A 98 -22.31 -1.19 -24.95
N PHE A 99 -23.41 -1.86 -24.64
CA PHE A 99 -24.50 -2.06 -25.58
C PHE A 99 -25.08 -0.72 -26.06
N GLY A 100 -25.36 -0.57 -27.34
CA GLY A 100 -25.78 0.69 -27.95
C GLY A 100 -27.29 0.91 -28.03
N ASN A 101 -28.13 0.09 -27.37
CA ASN A 101 -29.58 0.13 -27.49
C ASN A 101 -30.33 0.11 -26.15
N PHE A 102 -29.71 0.50 -25.03
CA PHE A 102 -30.40 0.64 -23.74
C PHE A 102 -31.53 1.67 -23.79
N SER A 103 -31.42 2.71 -24.60
CA SER A 103 -32.42 3.74 -24.78
C SER A 103 -33.76 3.20 -25.32
N ARG A 104 -33.80 2.01 -25.92
CA ARG A 104 -34.99 1.30 -26.36
C ARG A 104 -35.80 0.64 -25.23
N LEU A 105 -35.31 0.73 -23.97
CA LEU A 105 -36.04 0.33 -22.74
C LEU A 105 -36.64 1.57 -22.07
N PRO A 106 -37.80 2.08 -22.49
CA PRO A 106 -38.29 3.40 -22.10
C PRO A 106 -38.76 3.47 -20.64
N ALA A 107 -39.04 2.33 -20.00
CA ALA A 107 -39.40 2.24 -18.60
C ALA A 107 -38.19 2.02 -17.68
N LEU A 108 -36.96 1.95 -18.22
CA LEU A 108 -35.75 1.70 -17.43
C LEU A 108 -35.47 2.88 -16.49
N VAL A 109 -35.43 2.58 -15.19
CA VAL A 109 -35.20 3.51 -14.07
C VAL A 109 -33.89 3.21 -13.36
N TRP A 110 -33.51 1.94 -13.29
CA TRP A 110 -32.30 1.47 -12.62
C TRP A 110 -31.41 0.70 -13.59
N LEU A 111 -30.15 1.17 -13.74
CA LEU A 111 -29.15 0.51 -14.55
C LEU A 111 -27.86 0.37 -13.77
N ASP A 112 -27.43 -0.87 -13.49
CA ASP A 112 -26.17 -1.19 -12.87
C ASP A 112 -25.32 -2.12 -13.77
N LEU A 113 -24.18 -1.60 -14.22
CA LEU A 113 -23.17 -2.29 -15.03
C LEU A 113 -21.81 -2.30 -14.31
N SER A 114 -21.79 -2.07 -13.01
CA SER A 114 -20.56 -1.92 -12.23
C SER A 114 -19.72 -3.19 -12.16
N GLY A 115 -18.42 -3.04 -11.88
CA GLY A 115 -17.52 -4.18 -11.65
C GLY A 115 -17.26 -5.05 -12.88
N ASN A 116 -17.32 -4.46 -14.07
CA ASN A 116 -17.04 -5.12 -15.34
C ASN A 116 -15.73 -4.56 -15.97
N THR A 117 -15.49 -4.79 -17.25
CA THR A 117 -14.35 -4.23 -18.00
C THR A 117 -14.82 -3.51 -19.27
N LEU A 118 -15.91 -2.75 -19.14
CA LEU A 118 -16.47 -1.94 -20.23
C LEU A 118 -15.48 -0.83 -20.63
N SER A 119 -15.26 -0.64 -21.93
CA SER A 119 -14.36 0.38 -22.48
C SER A 119 -15.06 1.67 -22.90
N GLY A 120 -16.40 1.68 -23.00
CA GLY A 120 -17.21 2.83 -23.36
C GLY A 120 -18.62 2.76 -22.75
N ALA A 121 -19.37 3.86 -22.82
CA ALA A 121 -20.70 3.98 -22.21
C ALA A 121 -21.87 3.70 -23.19
N GLY A 122 -21.61 3.45 -24.46
CA GLY A 122 -22.67 3.20 -25.46
C GLY A 122 -23.65 4.37 -25.59
N ASP A 123 -24.96 4.06 -25.62
CA ASP A 123 -26.05 5.04 -25.67
C ASP A 123 -26.67 5.39 -24.31
N ILE A 124 -26.01 5.03 -23.22
CA ILE A 124 -26.54 5.20 -21.85
C ILE A 124 -26.97 6.65 -21.59
N GLY A 125 -26.22 7.63 -22.10
CA GLY A 125 -26.57 9.05 -22.01
C GLY A 125 -27.92 9.42 -22.63
N GLN A 126 -28.53 8.57 -23.46
CA GLN A 126 -29.83 8.77 -24.08
C GLN A 126 -30.99 8.12 -23.28
N CYS A 127 -30.69 7.39 -22.21
CA CYS A 127 -31.66 6.68 -21.38
C CYS A 127 -32.40 7.63 -20.42
N ARG A 128 -33.22 8.55 -20.94
CA ARG A 128 -33.85 9.69 -20.22
C ARG A 128 -34.70 9.28 -19.00
N GLY A 129 -35.13 8.01 -18.93
CA GLY A 129 -35.90 7.45 -17.81
C GLY A 129 -35.10 7.10 -16.60
N VAL A 130 -33.78 6.96 -16.74
CA VAL A 130 -32.89 6.46 -15.68
C VAL A 130 -32.81 7.45 -14.53
N VAL A 131 -33.02 6.91 -13.32
CA VAL A 131 -32.95 7.60 -12.03
C VAL A 131 -31.70 7.16 -11.25
N HIS A 132 -31.32 5.90 -11.38
CA HIS A 132 -30.13 5.32 -10.75
C HIS A 132 -29.22 4.72 -11.79
N LEU A 133 -28.02 5.28 -11.92
CA LEU A 133 -26.98 4.83 -12.85
C LEU A 133 -25.70 4.47 -12.10
N ASN A 134 -25.26 3.23 -12.25
CA ASN A 134 -24.00 2.74 -11.71
C ASN A 134 -23.14 2.11 -12.83
N LEU A 135 -22.05 2.77 -13.18
CA LEU A 135 -21.02 2.32 -14.14
C LEU A 135 -19.67 2.13 -13.46
N SER A 136 -19.63 2.09 -12.12
CA SER A 136 -18.38 2.08 -11.36
C SER A 136 -17.53 0.84 -11.64
N ARG A 137 -16.22 0.99 -11.42
CA ARG A 137 -15.23 -0.10 -11.58
C ARG A 137 -15.29 -0.76 -12.96
N ASN A 138 -15.09 0.07 -13.99
CA ASN A 138 -14.96 -0.33 -15.37
C ASN A 138 -13.67 0.28 -15.99
N LEU A 139 -13.53 0.20 -17.31
CA LEU A 139 -12.42 0.79 -18.07
C LEU A 139 -12.89 1.90 -19.00
N ILE A 140 -14.05 2.52 -18.71
CA ILE A 140 -14.66 3.55 -19.54
C ILE A 140 -13.73 4.74 -19.61
N SER A 141 -13.41 5.19 -20.84
CA SER A 141 -12.45 6.27 -21.11
C SER A 141 -13.07 7.40 -21.94
N GLY A 142 -12.38 8.55 -21.92
CA GLY A 142 -12.84 9.75 -22.62
C GLY A 142 -13.93 10.51 -21.85
N PRO A 143 -14.58 11.49 -22.50
CA PRO A 143 -15.66 12.26 -21.92
C PRO A 143 -16.94 11.44 -21.82
N LEU A 144 -17.71 11.65 -20.75
CA LEU A 144 -19.02 11.04 -20.55
C LEU A 144 -20.12 12.11 -20.67
N ASP A 145 -20.99 11.97 -21.66
CA ASP A 145 -22.15 12.84 -21.84
C ASP A 145 -23.38 12.27 -21.13
N LEU A 146 -23.86 12.96 -20.12
CA LEU A 146 -25.02 12.61 -19.31
C LEU A 146 -26.10 13.70 -19.33
N ALA A 147 -25.96 14.74 -20.16
CA ALA A 147 -26.83 15.93 -20.16
C ALA A 147 -28.31 15.59 -20.35
N SER A 148 -28.64 14.50 -21.04
CA SER A 148 -30.03 14.08 -21.24
C SER A 148 -30.66 13.32 -20.06
N LEU A 149 -29.88 12.93 -19.03
CA LEU A 149 -30.35 12.16 -17.89
C LEU A 149 -30.90 13.07 -16.77
N THR A 150 -31.86 13.90 -17.09
CA THR A 150 -32.38 14.96 -16.20
C THR A 150 -33.15 14.46 -14.97
N ARG A 151 -33.41 13.15 -14.88
CA ARG A 151 -34.11 12.51 -13.75
C ARG A 151 -33.19 11.78 -12.77
N LEU A 152 -31.85 11.87 -12.97
CA LEU A 152 -30.89 11.19 -12.11
C LEU A 152 -31.03 11.63 -10.65
N ARG A 153 -31.07 10.64 -9.75
CA ARG A 153 -30.94 10.80 -8.31
C ARG A 153 -29.63 10.24 -7.78
N THR A 154 -29.14 9.17 -8.40
CA THR A 154 -27.88 8.56 -8.05
C THR A 154 -27.05 8.33 -9.28
N LEU A 155 -25.82 8.85 -9.26
CA LEU A 155 -24.81 8.63 -10.28
C LEU A 155 -23.54 8.11 -9.63
N ASP A 156 -23.11 6.91 -10.02
CA ASP A 156 -21.81 6.35 -9.67
C ASP A 156 -21.07 5.94 -10.95
N VAL A 157 -19.99 6.66 -11.26
CA VAL A 157 -19.08 6.37 -12.38
C VAL A 157 -17.65 6.20 -11.87
N SER A 158 -17.48 5.92 -10.60
CA SER A 158 -16.18 5.81 -9.95
C SER A 158 -15.34 4.64 -10.49
N GLY A 159 -14.02 4.75 -10.34
CA GLY A 159 -13.10 3.67 -10.74
C GLY A 159 -13.10 3.40 -12.24
N ASN A 160 -13.01 4.46 -13.05
CA ASN A 160 -12.93 4.40 -14.49
C ASN A 160 -11.70 5.17 -15.02
N ARG A 161 -11.67 5.46 -16.32
CA ARG A 161 -10.64 6.26 -17.00
C ARG A 161 -11.23 7.49 -17.65
N LEU A 162 -12.31 8.04 -17.07
CA LEU A 162 -13.00 9.22 -17.61
C LEU A 162 -12.09 10.44 -17.58
N GLU A 163 -12.14 11.25 -18.62
CA GLU A 163 -11.30 12.43 -18.82
C GLU A 163 -12.14 13.66 -19.15
N GLY A 164 -11.54 14.85 -19.03
CA GLY A 164 -12.18 16.12 -19.34
C GLY A 164 -12.96 16.71 -18.17
N GLY A 165 -13.69 17.78 -18.45
CA GLY A 165 -14.47 18.50 -17.45
C GLY A 165 -15.90 17.97 -17.32
N VAL A 166 -16.39 17.85 -16.12
CA VAL A 166 -17.78 17.41 -15.84
C VAL A 166 -18.77 18.56 -15.77
N ALA A 167 -18.31 19.80 -15.73
CA ALA A 167 -19.14 21.00 -15.52
C ALA A 167 -20.26 21.15 -16.58
N ALA A 168 -20.04 20.71 -17.80
CA ALA A 168 -21.04 20.80 -18.88
C ALA A 168 -22.29 19.93 -18.62
N ASN A 169 -22.17 18.84 -17.89
CA ASN A 169 -23.28 17.92 -17.58
C ASN A 169 -24.14 18.38 -16.40
N PHE A 170 -23.52 19.04 -15.38
CA PHE A 170 -24.16 19.29 -14.10
C PHE A 170 -25.41 20.18 -14.15
N PRO A 171 -25.47 21.28 -14.93
CA PRO A 171 -26.70 22.08 -15.01
C PRO A 171 -27.93 21.26 -15.40
N ALA A 172 -27.75 20.24 -16.24
CA ALA A 172 -28.85 19.42 -16.75
C ALA A 172 -29.30 18.34 -15.77
N ILE A 173 -28.36 17.67 -15.05
CA ILE A 173 -28.66 16.53 -14.19
C ILE A 173 -28.92 16.91 -12.73
N CYS A 174 -28.70 18.18 -12.34
CA CYS A 174 -28.75 18.66 -10.96
C CYS A 174 -30.13 18.67 -10.31
N ALA A 175 -31.22 18.69 -11.08
CA ALA A 175 -32.57 18.93 -10.55
C ALA A 175 -32.96 17.99 -9.41
N ASP A 176 -32.72 16.70 -9.57
CA ASP A 176 -33.06 15.63 -8.62
C ASP A 176 -31.87 14.88 -8.05
N LEU A 177 -30.63 15.21 -8.46
CA LEU A 177 -29.42 14.52 -8.07
C LEU A 177 -29.19 14.64 -6.55
N ALA A 178 -29.11 13.50 -5.85
CA ALA A 178 -28.87 13.42 -4.42
C ALA A 178 -27.51 12.80 -4.09
N VAL A 179 -27.03 11.87 -4.92
CA VAL A 179 -25.77 11.15 -4.73
C VAL A 179 -24.93 11.24 -6.00
N LEU A 180 -23.71 11.71 -5.85
CA LEU A 180 -22.71 11.80 -6.92
C LEU A 180 -21.40 11.15 -6.50
N ASN A 181 -20.99 10.10 -7.20
CA ASN A 181 -19.68 9.50 -7.08
C ASN A 181 -18.97 9.47 -8.44
N VAL A 182 -17.95 10.31 -8.60
CA VAL A 182 -17.08 10.35 -9.79
C VAL A 182 -15.63 10.02 -9.43
N SER A 183 -15.39 9.45 -8.25
CA SER A 183 -14.05 9.22 -7.71
C SER A 183 -13.22 8.27 -8.58
N THR A 184 -11.91 8.34 -8.42
CA THR A 184 -10.95 7.46 -9.10
C THR A 184 -11.11 7.48 -10.62
N ASN A 185 -10.92 8.67 -11.19
CA ASN A 185 -10.96 8.96 -12.62
C ASN A 185 -9.81 9.93 -13.00
N ARG A 186 -9.85 10.51 -14.20
CA ARG A 186 -8.91 11.53 -14.68
C ARG A 186 -9.61 12.86 -14.97
N LEU A 187 -10.71 13.11 -14.25
CA LEU A 187 -11.55 14.29 -14.47
C LEU A 187 -10.83 15.56 -14.02
N THR A 188 -11.14 16.65 -14.72
CA THR A 188 -10.54 17.97 -14.51
C THR A 188 -11.61 19.04 -14.36
N GLY A 189 -11.21 20.24 -13.97
CA GLY A 189 -12.06 21.41 -13.89
C GLY A 189 -12.00 22.07 -12.51
N ASN A 190 -12.52 23.30 -12.45
CA ASN A 190 -12.65 24.05 -11.21
C ASN A 190 -13.96 23.68 -10.52
N ILE A 191 -13.87 23.22 -9.25
CA ILE A 191 -15.05 22.79 -8.49
C ILE A 191 -15.78 23.93 -7.77
N THR A 192 -15.20 25.13 -7.71
CA THR A 192 -15.76 26.27 -6.99
C THR A 192 -17.15 26.63 -7.52
N GLY A 193 -18.18 26.46 -6.71
CA GLY A 193 -19.57 26.71 -7.10
C GLY A 193 -20.18 25.72 -8.11
N MET A 194 -19.45 24.68 -8.50
CA MET A 194 -19.90 23.72 -9.55
C MET A 194 -21.25 23.08 -9.23
N PHE A 195 -21.56 22.87 -7.98
CA PHE A 195 -22.79 22.17 -7.53
C PHE A 195 -23.83 23.10 -6.93
N ASP A 196 -23.71 24.43 -7.01
CA ASP A 196 -24.64 25.35 -6.34
C ASP A 196 -26.07 25.22 -6.85
N GLY A 197 -26.25 24.87 -8.12
CA GLY A 197 -27.56 24.56 -8.70
C GLY A 197 -28.18 23.23 -8.28
N CYS A 198 -27.43 22.32 -7.64
CA CYS A 198 -27.87 20.99 -7.30
C CYS A 198 -28.51 20.96 -5.89
N ALA A 199 -29.73 21.48 -5.74
CA ALA A 199 -30.36 21.72 -4.44
C ALA A 199 -30.58 20.46 -3.57
N ARG A 200 -30.71 19.27 -4.19
CA ARG A 200 -30.97 18.00 -3.51
C ARG A 200 -29.70 17.17 -3.23
N LEU A 201 -28.55 17.64 -3.73
CA LEU A 201 -27.29 16.91 -3.60
C LEU A 201 -26.81 16.91 -2.14
N GLU A 202 -26.68 15.72 -1.56
CA GLU A 202 -26.28 15.50 -0.16
C GLU A 202 -24.94 14.76 -0.04
N TYR A 203 -24.60 13.90 -1.02
CA TYR A 203 -23.44 13.02 -0.98
C TYR A 203 -22.60 13.22 -2.23
N VAL A 204 -21.35 13.66 -2.05
CA VAL A 204 -20.43 14.02 -3.14
C VAL A 204 -19.08 13.38 -2.91
N ASP A 205 -18.66 12.51 -3.83
CA ASP A 205 -17.31 11.98 -3.87
C ASP A 205 -16.63 12.31 -5.21
N LEU A 206 -15.63 13.22 -5.13
CA LEU A 206 -14.78 13.67 -6.23
C LEU A 206 -13.37 13.11 -6.13
N SER A 207 -13.08 12.26 -5.15
CA SER A 207 -11.73 11.86 -4.76
C SER A 207 -10.94 11.20 -5.92
N SER A 208 -9.61 11.28 -5.83
CA SER A 208 -8.68 10.67 -6.80
C SER A 208 -8.99 11.08 -8.25
N ASN A 209 -8.93 12.39 -8.50
CA ASN A 209 -9.09 13.03 -9.79
C ASN A 209 -8.06 14.17 -9.97
N ASN A 210 -8.30 15.03 -10.93
CA ASN A 210 -7.43 16.17 -11.29
C ASN A 210 -8.16 17.51 -11.12
N PHE A 211 -9.16 17.58 -10.23
CA PHE A 211 -9.93 18.79 -9.96
C PHE A 211 -9.07 19.87 -9.33
N THR A 212 -9.39 21.13 -9.64
CA THR A 212 -8.76 22.35 -9.12
C THR A 212 -9.80 23.26 -8.49
N GLY A 213 -9.37 24.39 -7.95
CA GLY A 213 -10.23 25.40 -7.36
C GLY A 213 -10.12 25.45 -5.83
N GLU A 214 -10.90 26.36 -5.26
CA GLU A 214 -10.98 26.57 -3.81
C GLU A 214 -12.27 26.01 -3.22
N LEU A 215 -12.27 25.80 -1.92
CA LEU A 215 -13.49 25.42 -1.21
C LEU A 215 -14.44 26.62 -1.13
N TRP A 216 -15.76 26.37 -1.16
CA TRP A 216 -16.79 27.42 -1.21
C TRP A 216 -17.94 27.14 -0.22
N PRO A 217 -18.77 28.14 0.12
CA PRO A 217 -19.82 27.98 1.14
C PRO A 217 -20.84 26.88 0.88
N GLY A 218 -21.07 26.51 -0.38
CA GLY A 218 -22.00 25.45 -0.78
C GLY A 218 -21.68 24.07 -0.23
N ILE A 219 -20.44 23.81 0.21
CA ILE A 219 -20.02 22.52 0.77
C ILE A 219 -20.74 22.21 2.10
N ALA A 220 -21.01 23.20 2.93
CA ALA A 220 -21.62 23.02 4.25
C ALA A 220 -23.04 22.42 4.21
N ARG A 221 -23.72 22.44 3.06
CA ARG A 221 -25.05 21.85 2.88
C ARG A 221 -25.04 20.33 2.65
N PHE A 222 -23.91 19.75 2.23
CA PHE A 222 -23.78 18.32 2.01
C PHE A 222 -23.77 17.59 3.36
N LYS A 223 -24.14 16.31 3.37
CA LYS A 223 -23.90 15.40 4.49
C LYS A 223 -22.49 14.80 4.40
N GLU A 224 -22.08 14.43 3.20
CA GLU A 224 -20.76 13.93 2.96
C GLU A 224 -20.14 14.63 1.77
N PHE A 225 -18.88 15.07 1.95
CA PHE A 225 -18.07 15.62 0.88
C PHE A 225 -16.67 15.03 0.94
N SER A 226 -16.23 14.43 -0.17
CA SER A 226 -14.86 14.01 -0.40
C SER A 226 -14.30 14.71 -1.63
N GLY A 227 -13.29 15.57 -1.40
CA GLY A 227 -12.44 16.15 -2.42
C GLY A 227 -11.01 15.60 -2.37
N ALA A 228 -10.79 14.45 -1.72
CA ALA A 228 -9.47 13.89 -1.47
C ALA A 228 -8.70 13.57 -2.77
N GLU A 229 -7.35 13.61 -2.69
CA GLU A 229 -6.47 13.25 -3.83
C GLU A 229 -6.82 14.02 -5.11
N ASN A 230 -6.81 15.35 -5.01
CA ASN A 230 -7.01 16.29 -6.10
C ASN A 230 -5.93 17.39 -6.08
N LYS A 231 -6.15 18.47 -6.80
CA LYS A 231 -5.28 19.65 -6.88
C LYS A 231 -6.00 20.90 -6.34
N LEU A 232 -6.78 20.73 -5.26
CA LEU A 232 -7.43 21.86 -4.60
C LEU A 232 -6.38 22.73 -3.92
N THR A 233 -6.48 24.05 -4.11
CA THR A 233 -5.51 25.03 -3.65
C THR A 233 -6.16 26.08 -2.74
N GLU A 234 -5.38 27.09 -2.34
CA GLU A 234 -5.76 28.22 -1.53
C GLU A 234 -6.10 27.88 -0.07
N SER A 235 -6.37 28.90 0.71
CA SER A 235 -6.85 28.75 2.08
C SER A 235 -8.35 28.50 2.10
N VAL A 236 -8.83 27.76 3.09
CA VAL A 236 -10.26 27.52 3.28
C VAL A 236 -10.93 28.83 3.72
N PRO A 237 -11.87 29.40 2.91
CA PRO A 237 -12.51 30.67 3.29
C PRO A 237 -13.36 30.52 4.55
N PRO A 238 -13.43 31.54 5.45
CA PRO A 238 -14.26 31.51 6.64
C PRO A 238 -15.75 31.27 6.37
N ALA A 239 -16.25 31.69 5.22
CA ALA A 239 -17.63 31.50 4.81
C ALA A 239 -17.95 30.05 4.37
N THR A 240 -16.94 29.17 4.22
CA THR A 240 -17.13 27.78 3.76
C THR A 240 -18.00 26.99 4.73
N PHE A 241 -17.79 27.17 6.04
CA PHE A 241 -18.55 26.48 7.08
C PHE A 241 -19.30 27.50 7.92
N THR A 242 -20.61 27.51 7.84
CA THR A 242 -21.49 28.46 8.53
C THR A 242 -22.40 27.75 9.53
N ASP A 243 -23.12 28.52 10.34
CA ASP A 243 -24.14 27.97 11.21
C ASP A 243 -25.20 27.20 10.38
N GLY A 244 -25.56 26.01 10.83
CA GLY A 244 -26.44 25.12 10.08
C GLY A 244 -25.70 24.17 9.08
N CYS A 245 -24.39 24.06 9.19
CA CYS A 245 -23.57 23.06 8.48
C CYS A 245 -24.16 21.65 8.72
N LYS A 246 -24.39 20.89 7.64
CA LYS A 246 -24.97 19.55 7.69
C LYS A 246 -23.95 18.42 7.59
N LEU A 247 -22.67 18.75 7.44
CA LEU A 247 -21.63 17.75 7.22
C LEU A 247 -21.53 16.75 8.38
N GLU A 248 -21.58 15.48 8.03
CA GLU A 248 -21.29 14.32 8.87
C GLU A 248 -19.91 13.75 8.56
N SER A 249 -19.45 13.89 7.30
CA SER A 249 -18.14 13.44 6.82
C SER A 249 -17.51 14.47 5.87
N LEU A 250 -16.23 14.81 6.14
CA LEU A 250 -15.42 15.69 5.31
C LEU A 250 -14.03 15.11 5.08
N ASP A 251 -13.70 14.79 3.82
CA ASP A 251 -12.35 14.38 3.42
C ASP A 251 -11.76 15.34 2.39
N LEU A 252 -10.74 16.09 2.79
CA LEU A 252 -9.97 17.01 1.95
C LEU A 252 -8.51 16.57 1.82
N SER A 253 -8.23 15.32 2.13
CA SER A 253 -6.86 14.81 2.19
C SER A 253 -6.16 14.81 0.83
N SER A 254 -4.81 14.89 0.87
CA SER A 254 -3.95 14.83 -0.33
C SER A 254 -4.34 15.88 -1.37
N ASN A 255 -4.29 17.14 -0.97
CA ASN A 255 -4.49 18.32 -1.81
C ASN A 255 -3.34 19.32 -1.60
N GLU A 256 -3.48 20.52 -2.14
CA GLU A 256 -2.51 21.61 -2.00
C GLU A 256 -3.03 22.77 -1.15
N LEU A 257 -3.99 22.50 -0.26
CA LEU A 257 -4.61 23.49 0.61
C LEU A 257 -3.58 24.09 1.58
N VAL A 258 -3.65 25.41 1.78
CA VAL A 258 -2.70 26.20 2.57
C VAL A 258 -3.39 26.98 3.70
N GLY A 259 -2.63 27.71 4.50
CA GLY A 259 -3.14 28.59 5.54
C GLY A 259 -3.22 27.92 6.90
N LYS A 260 -3.95 28.55 7.83
CA LYS A 260 -4.17 28.02 9.17
C LYS A 260 -5.28 26.98 9.17
N PHE A 261 -5.34 26.20 10.26
CA PHE A 261 -6.47 25.31 10.49
C PHE A 261 -7.80 26.09 10.38
N PRO A 262 -8.78 25.63 9.61
CA PRO A 262 -10.07 26.32 9.46
C PRO A 262 -10.94 26.14 10.73
N ASP A 263 -10.75 27.04 11.74
CA ASP A 263 -11.40 26.96 13.05
C ASP A 263 -12.92 26.98 12.99
N PHE A 264 -13.50 27.65 11.99
CA PHE A 264 -14.93 27.69 11.71
C PHE A 264 -15.52 26.31 11.31
N ILE A 265 -14.70 25.28 11.07
CA ILE A 265 -15.20 23.91 10.87
C ILE A 265 -15.92 23.37 12.13
N ALA A 266 -15.64 23.93 13.31
CA ALA A 266 -16.32 23.62 14.54
C ALA A 266 -17.85 23.87 14.48
N LYS A 267 -18.33 24.72 13.58
CA LYS A 267 -19.77 24.95 13.31
C LYS A 267 -20.48 23.71 12.72
N CYS A 268 -19.74 22.75 12.20
CA CYS A 268 -20.30 21.49 11.66
C CYS A 268 -20.48 20.46 12.80
N SER A 269 -21.40 20.72 13.74
CA SER A 269 -21.58 19.94 14.97
C SER A 269 -21.96 18.46 14.74
N ASN A 270 -22.44 18.10 13.55
CA ASN A 270 -22.77 16.72 13.18
C ASN A 270 -21.56 15.91 12.69
N LEU A 271 -20.39 16.55 12.59
CA LEU A 271 -19.21 15.93 11.99
C LEU A 271 -18.74 14.72 12.82
N THR A 272 -18.65 13.57 12.19
CA THR A 272 -18.13 12.30 12.76
C THR A 272 -16.77 11.94 12.21
N TYR A 273 -16.48 12.35 10.97
CA TYR A 273 -15.24 12.09 10.27
C TYR A 273 -14.66 13.39 9.67
N LEU A 274 -13.42 13.69 9.99
CA LEU A 274 -12.64 14.79 9.40
C LEU A 274 -11.25 14.34 9.00
N SER A 275 -10.92 14.51 7.73
CA SER A 275 -9.56 14.29 7.22
C SER A 275 -9.06 15.50 6.44
N LEU A 276 -7.95 16.08 6.94
CA LEU A 276 -7.15 17.13 6.28
C LEU A 276 -5.74 16.62 5.92
N TRP A 277 -5.52 15.30 5.95
CA TRP A 277 -4.20 14.67 5.77
C TRP A 277 -3.52 15.08 4.46
N GLY A 278 -2.20 15.31 4.51
CA GLY A 278 -1.42 15.51 3.29
C GLY A 278 -1.73 16.81 2.56
N ASN A 279 -1.85 17.91 3.32
CA ASN A 279 -1.98 19.28 2.83
C ASN A 279 -0.81 20.14 3.30
N LYS A 280 -0.92 21.47 3.20
CA LYS A 280 0.09 22.45 3.61
C LYS A 280 -0.44 23.37 4.72
N PHE A 281 -1.36 22.88 5.55
CA PHE A 281 -1.90 23.64 6.69
C PHE A 281 -0.83 23.89 7.75
N THR A 282 -0.88 25.09 8.39
CA THR A 282 0.10 25.56 9.37
C THR A 282 -0.55 25.98 10.70
N GLY A 283 0.27 26.24 11.70
CA GLY A 283 -0.14 26.78 13.00
C GLY A 283 -0.73 25.73 13.94
N MET A 284 -1.58 26.16 14.87
CA MET A 284 -2.12 25.29 15.92
C MET A 284 -3.48 24.67 15.55
N ILE A 285 -3.80 23.54 16.14
CA ILE A 285 -5.18 23.03 16.19
C ILE A 285 -5.97 23.96 17.16
N PRO A 286 -7.09 24.55 16.72
CA PRO A 286 -7.82 25.51 17.55
C PRO A 286 -8.61 24.83 18.67
N ALA A 287 -8.83 25.53 19.78
CA ALA A 287 -9.61 25.06 20.92
C ALA A 287 -11.07 24.74 20.55
N GLY A 288 -11.65 25.48 19.59
CA GLY A 288 -13.02 25.25 19.09
C GLY A 288 -13.26 23.84 18.53
N MET A 289 -12.20 23.10 18.18
CA MET A 289 -12.34 21.67 17.78
C MET A 289 -12.98 20.80 18.87
N GLY A 290 -12.90 21.22 20.15
CA GLY A 290 -13.57 20.53 21.25
C GLY A 290 -15.10 20.64 21.23
N GLU A 291 -15.70 21.47 20.37
CA GLU A 291 -17.15 21.58 20.16
C GLU A 291 -17.70 20.45 19.29
N LEU A 292 -16.84 19.72 18.55
CA LEU A 292 -17.22 18.59 17.70
C LEU A 292 -17.45 17.33 18.53
N ALA A 293 -18.48 17.31 19.36
CA ALA A 293 -18.77 16.22 20.30
C ALA A 293 -19.02 14.84 19.64
N LEU A 294 -19.43 14.82 18.37
CA LEU A 294 -19.72 13.59 17.62
C LEU A 294 -18.52 13.03 16.86
N VAL A 295 -17.41 13.76 16.78
CA VAL A 295 -16.25 13.32 15.98
C VAL A 295 -15.67 12.01 16.53
N GLN A 296 -15.52 11.04 15.65
CA GLN A 296 -14.96 9.72 15.93
C GLN A 296 -13.57 9.57 15.29
N THR A 297 -13.37 10.21 14.15
CA THR A 297 -12.13 10.12 13.37
C THR A 297 -11.63 11.51 13.03
N LEU A 298 -10.39 11.81 13.45
CA LEU A 298 -9.71 13.06 13.19
C LEU A 298 -8.33 12.76 12.60
N ILE A 299 -8.14 13.09 11.32
CA ILE A 299 -6.92 12.80 10.57
C ILE A 299 -6.31 14.11 10.06
N LEU A 300 -5.24 14.56 10.71
CA LEU A 300 -4.53 15.83 10.46
C LEU A 300 -3.08 15.60 10.03
N GLY A 301 -2.69 14.36 9.82
CA GLY A 301 -1.31 13.98 9.51
C GLY A 301 -0.78 14.60 8.21
N LYS A 302 0.54 14.66 8.06
CA LYS A 302 1.26 15.18 6.89
C LYS A 302 0.82 16.61 6.53
N ASN A 303 0.98 17.51 7.49
CA ASN A 303 0.79 18.94 7.38
C ASN A 303 1.98 19.67 8.04
N GLN A 304 1.82 20.94 8.34
CA GLN A 304 2.83 21.76 9.04
C GLN A 304 2.26 22.32 10.35
N PHE A 305 1.38 21.55 11.01
CA PHE A 305 0.86 21.95 12.32
C PHE A 305 1.97 21.91 13.37
N ASP A 306 1.97 22.93 14.23
CA ASP A 306 2.97 23.10 15.27
C ASP A 306 2.30 23.23 16.66
N ARG A 307 3.12 23.53 17.68
CA ARG A 307 2.71 23.80 19.05
C ARG A 307 2.07 22.58 19.75
N ARG A 308 1.25 22.85 20.76
CA ARG A 308 0.60 21.84 21.59
C ARG A 308 -0.84 21.60 21.14
N ILE A 309 -1.33 20.38 21.37
CA ILE A 309 -2.73 20.06 21.17
C ILE A 309 -3.56 20.77 22.23
N PRO A 310 -4.67 21.43 21.86
CA PRO A 310 -5.52 22.15 22.82
C PRO A 310 -6.19 21.17 23.78
N PRO A 311 -6.25 21.48 25.09
CA PRO A 311 -6.93 20.62 26.07
C PRO A 311 -8.41 20.36 25.75
N GLU A 312 -9.06 21.33 25.12
CA GLU A 312 -10.47 21.28 24.72
C GLU A 312 -10.77 20.13 23.76
N LEU A 313 -9.77 19.67 22.97
CA LEU A 313 -9.93 18.52 22.08
C LEU A 313 -10.37 17.26 22.86
N THR A 314 -10.08 17.16 24.16
CA THR A 314 -10.54 16.04 25.01
C THR A 314 -12.05 16.02 25.22
N ASN A 315 -12.76 17.11 24.90
CA ASN A 315 -14.23 17.16 24.92
C ASN A 315 -14.85 16.31 23.79
N CYS A 316 -14.08 15.97 22.76
CA CYS A 316 -14.47 15.01 21.73
C CYS A 316 -14.50 13.59 22.31
N SER A 317 -15.46 13.33 23.20
CA SER A 317 -15.53 12.08 23.99
C SER A 317 -15.73 10.81 23.18
N ARG A 318 -16.18 10.92 21.92
CA ARG A 318 -16.36 9.81 20.98
C ARG A 318 -15.14 9.54 20.10
N LEU A 319 -14.05 10.30 20.25
CA LEU A 319 -12.87 10.17 19.39
C LEU A 319 -12.20 8.81 19.58
N GLN A 320 -12.20 8.03 18.52
CA GLN A 320 -11.61 6.69 18.46
C GLN A 320 -10.29 6.67 17.69
N PHE A 321 -10.16 7.55 16.72
CA PHE A 321 -9.04 7.60 15.80
C PHE A 321 -8.46 9.02 15.76
N LEU A 322 -7.21 9.17 16.18
CA LEU A 322 -6.46 10.43 16.13
C LEU A 322 -5.13 10.22 15.40
N ASP A 323 -5.01 10.84 14.24
CA ASP A 323 -3.77 10.91 13.46
C ASP A 323 -3.30 12.36 13.33
N ILE A 324 -2.21 12.70 14.00
CA ILE A 324 -1.51 13.98 13.89
C ILE A 324 -0.07 13.76 13.44
N SER A 325 0.21 12.63 12.82
CA SER A 325 1.54 12.23 12.37
C SER A 325 2.11 13.18 11.30
N SER A 326 3.44 13.17 11.12
CA SER A 326 4.12 13.94 10.06
C SER A 326 3.73 15.42 10.09
N ASN A 327 3.93 16.03 11.24
CA ASN A 327 3.74 17.45 11.52
C ASN A 327 4.95 18.01 12.29
N MET A 328 4.82 19.21 12.86
CA MET A 328 5.88 19.85 13.65
C MET A 328 5.54 19.92 15.15
N PHE A 329 4.67 19.04 15.65
CA PHE A 329 4.38 18.96 17.08
C PHE A 329 5.64 18.54 17.85
N GLY A 330 5.88 19.17 19.01
CA GLY A 330 7.10 18.91 19.77
C GLY A 330 6.97 19.14 21.27
N GLY A 331 8.10 18.96 21.96
CA GLY A 331 8.19 18.96 23.41
C GLY A 331 7.71 17.65 24.02
N ASP A 332 7.54 17.61 25.34
CA ASP A 332 7.04 16.41 26.00
C ASP A 332 5.60 16.12 25.61
N VAL A 333 5.29 14.84 25.42
CA VAL A 333 3.90 14.42 25.16
C VAL A 333 3.04 14.80 26.36
N GLN A 334 1.98 15.54 26.07
CA GLN A 334 1.10 16.07 27.08
C GLN A 334 0.30 14.95 27.78
N ASP A 335 0.02 15.11 29.07
CA ASP A 335 -0.78 14.17 29.86
C ASP A 335 -2.25 14.10 29.40
N ILE A 336 -2.71 15.08 28.61
CA ILE A 336 -4.08 15.11 28.05
C ILE A 336 -4.40 13.88 27.20
N PHE A 337 -3.40 13.26 26.59
CA PHE A 337 -3.67 12.05 25.80
C PHE A 337 -4.34 10.95 26.62
N GLY A 338 -4.06 10.86 27.92
CA GLY A 338 -4.73 9.90 28.81
C GLY A 338 -6.21 10.21 29.09
N ARG A 339 -6.74 11.33 28.61
CA ARG A 339 -8.16 11.71 28.77
C ARG A 339 -9.06 11.23 27.64
N PHE A 340 -8.49 10.79 26.48
CA PHE A 340 -9.25 10.28 25.35
C PHE A 340 -9.73 8.83 25.57
N GLN A 341 -10.69 8.62 26.46
CA GLN A 341 -11.10 7.29 26.94
C GLN A 341 -11.65 6.35 25.86
N SER A 342 -12.18 6.90 24.77
CA SER A 342 -12.69 6.13 23.62
C SER A 342 -11.61 5.80 22.57
N LEU A 343 -10.37 6.29 22.76
CA LEU A 343 -9.35 6.22 21.73
C LEU A 343 -8.84 4.79 21.52
N ARG A 344 -8.86 4.36 20.27
CA ARG A 344 -8.40 3.04 19.82
C ARG A 344 -7.13 3.13 18.97
N TYR A 345 -6.92 4.25 18.28
CA TYR A 345 -5.81 4.47 17.37
C TYR A 345 -5.19 5.84 17.63
N LEU A 346 -3.91 5.86 18.01
CA LEU A 346 -3.13 7.07 18.25
C LEU A 346 -1.87 7.04 17.40
N MET A 347 -1.78 7.98 16.45
CA MET A 347 -0.62 8.13 15.56
C MET A 347 0.02 9.50 15.74
N LEU A 348 1.22 9.50 16.35
CA LEU A 348 2.06 10.66 16.62
C LEU A 348 3.38 10.61 15.84
N HIS A 349 3.53 9.65 14.92
CA HIS A 349 4.81 9.41 14.26
C HIS A 349 5.26 10.59 13.37
N ARG A 350 6.59 10.70 13.17
CA ARG A 350 7.19 11.81 12.40
C ARG A 350 6.78 13.19 12.92
N ASN A 351 7.10 13.43 14.17
CA ASN A 351 6.98 14.72 14.86
C ASN A 351 8.27 15.00 15.65
N ASN A 352 8.29 16.03 16.45
CA ASN A 352 9.44 16.40 17.28
C ASN A 352 9.17 16.16 18.78
N TYR A 353 8.38 15.12 19.11
CA TYR A 353 8.11 14.78 20.51
C TYR A 353 9.34 14.23 21.21
N THR A 354 9.58 14.71 22.45
CA THR A 354 10.70 14.36 23.31
C THR A 354 10.24 13.67 24.60
N GLY A 355 11.19 13.37 25.49
CA GLY A 355 10.90 12.82 26.83
C GLY A 355 10.48 11.36 26.80
N GLY A 356 9.84 10.91 27.89
CA GLY A 356 9.36 9.54 28.05
C GLY A 356 7.86 9.39 27.86
N ILE A 357 7.40 8.17 27.59
CA ILE A 357 5.97 7.91 27.41
C ILE A 357 5.17 7.69 28.69
N VAL A 358 5.83 7.50 29.83
CA VAL A 358 5.15 7.20 31.12
C VAL A 358 4.28 8.36 31.58
N THR A 359 4.78 9.59 31.43
CA THR A 359 4.09 10.81 31.87
C THR A 359 2.98 11.28 30.95
N SER A 360 2.92 10.73 29.73
CA SER A 360 1.97 11.16 28.69
C SER A 360 0.51 10.77 28.94
N GLY A 361 0.24 9.91 29.92
CA GLY A 361 -1.09 9.36 30.15
C GLY A 361 -1.55 8.30 29.12
N VAL A 362 -0.82 8.13 28.02
CA VAL A 362 -1.18 7.17 26.94
C VAL A 362 -1.32 5.75 27.45
N LEU A 363 -0.49 5.36 28.43
CA LEU A 363 -0.54 4.01 29.02
C LEU A 363 -1.81 3.72 29.84
N ARG A 364 -2.65 4.74 30.10
CA ARG A 364 -3.93 4.62 30.80
C ARG A 364 -5.13 4.47 29.86
N LEU A 365 -4.92 4.46 28.52
CA LEU A 365 -5.98 4.35 27.55
C LEU A 365 -6.54 2.91 27.50
N PRO A 366 -7.81 2.68 27.88
CA PRO A 366 -8.34 1.33 28.13
C PRO A 366 -8.59 0.52 26.86
N GLN A 367 -8.78 1.19 25.73
CA GLN A 367 -9.20 0.56 24.48
C GLN A 367 -8.16 0.68 23.36
N LEU A 368 -6.95 1.19 23.67
CA LEU A 368 -5.97 1.45 22.64
C LEU A 368 -5.50 0.16 21.98
N ALA A 369 -5.77 0.04 20.69
CA ALA A 369 -5.35 -1.08 19.84
C ALA A 369 -4.07 -0.76 19.06
N ARG A 370 -3.82 0.51 18.76
CA ARG A 370 -2.63 0.95 18.04
C ARG A 370 -2.01 2.18 18.67
N LEU A 371 -0.71 2.10 18.91
CA LEU A 371 0.15 3.20 19.33
C LEU A 371 1.33 3.31 18.36
N ASP A 372 1.40 4.40 17.61
CA ASP A 372 2.54 4.70 16.73
C ASP A 372 3.21 6.01 17.15
N LEU A 373 4.39 5.89 17.77
CA LEU A 373 5.25 6.98 18.21
C LEU A 373 6.56 7.04 17.40
N SER A 374 6.65 6.31 16.30
CA SER A 374 7.90 6.18 15.55
C SER A 374 8.35 7.50 14.92
N PHE A 375 9.67 7.61 14.63
CA PHE A 375 10.26 8.82 14.07
C PHE A 375 9.97 10.07 14.91
N ASN A 376 10.40 10.03 16.19
CA ASN A 376 10.38 11.13 17.13
C ASN A 376 11.71 11.16 17.91
N GLU A 377 11.78 11.93 18.97
CA GLU A 377 12.94 12.04 19.86
C GLU A 377 12.65 11.44 21.26
N PHE A 378 11.70 10.50 21.36
CA PHE A 378 11.39 9.84 22.63
C PHE A 378 12.61 9.14 23.19
N SER A 379 12.78 9.20 24.52
CA SER A 379 13.96 8.69 25.22
C SER A 379 13.59 7.96 26.51
N GLY A 380 14.61 7.50 27.23
CA GLY A 380 14.45 6.72 28.46
C GLY A 380 14.24 5.23 28.21
N LYS A 381 13.84 4.50 29.24
CA LYS A 381 13.59 3.06 29.15
C LYS A 381 12.19 2.75 28.63
N LEU A 382 12.05 1.63 27.94
CA LEU A 382 10.74 1.11 27.57
C LEU A 382 9.95 0.75 28.85
N PRO A 383 8.75 1.30 29.10
CA PRO A 383 8.02 1.06 30.32
C PRO A 383 7.35 -0.31 30.32
N ALA A 384 7.56 -1.09 31.38
CA ALA A 384 6.91 -2.40 31.56
C ALA A 384 5.37 -2.30 31.61
N ALA A 385 4.83 -1.14 32.01
CA ALA A 385 3.40 -0.86 32.08
C ALA A 385 2.67 -0.92 30.72
N VAL A 386 3.39 -0.83 29.59
CA VAL A 386 2.79 -1.11 28.26
C VAL A 386 2.13 -2.49 28.23
N ALA A 387 2.67 -3.46 28.98
CA ALA A 387 2.12 -4.81 29.08
C ALA A 387 0.73 -4.91 29.72
N ASP A 388 0.24 -3.83 30.31
CA ASP A 388 -1.09 -3.76 30.93
C ASP A 388 -2.16 -3.32 29.90
N MET A 389 -1.74 -2.85 28.72
CA MET A 389 -2.60 -2.46 27.58
C MET A 389 -3.05 -3.71 26.78
N LYS A 390 -3.94 -4.51 27.35
CA LYS A 390 -4.32 -5.82 26.81
C LYS A 390 -5.00 -5.81 25.45
N THR A 391 -5.52 -4.67 25.02
CA THR A 391 -6.16 -4.47 23.71
C THR A 391 -5.17 -4.12 22.60
N LEU A 392 -3.89 -3.89 22.95
CA LEU A 392 -2.87 -3.43 22.03
C LEU A 392 -2.52 -4.50 21.00
N LYS A 393 -2.71 -4.15 19.73
CA LYS A 393 -2.37 -4.99 18.56
C LYS A 393 -1.13 -4.50 17.83
N TYR A 394 -0.88 -3.19 17.83
CA TYR A 394 0.22 -2.58 17.10
C TYR A 394 0.98 -1.60 18.01
N LEU A 395 2.25 -1.89 18.28
CA LEU A 395 3.17 -1.02 19.02
C LEU A 395 4.35 -0.65 18.14
N MET A 396 4.39 0.60 17.69
CA MET A 396 5.40 1.15 16.80
C MET A 396 6.19 2.24 17.54
N LEU A 397 7.42 1.95 17.93
CA LEU A 397 8.34 2.85 18.65
C LEU A 397 9.65 3.07 17.91
N ALA A 398 9.72 2.71 16.63
CA ALA A 398 10.95 2.74 15.85
C ALA A 398 11.47 4.17 15.61
N PHE A 399 12.79 4.30 15.33
CA PHE A 399 13.43 5.57 15.04
C PHE A 399 13.18 6.59 16.15
N ASN A 400 13.61 6.23 17.37
CA ASN A 400 13.59 7.05 18.57
C ASN A 400 14.90 6.91 19.34
N ASN A 401 14.92 7.39 20.58
CA ASN A 401 16.09 7.39 21.46
C ASN A 401 15.90 6.49 22.68
N PHE A 402 14.98 5.51 22.60
CA PHE A 402 14.74 4.56 23.70
C PHE A 402 15.99 3.74 24.00
N SER A 403 16.22 3.47 25.28
CA SER A 403 17.40 2.77 25.78
C SER A 403 17.01 1.70 26.83
N GLY A 404 18.01 0.98 27.35
CA GLY A 404 17.79 -0.11 28.28
C GLY A 404 17.29 -1.37 27.59
N GLU A 405 16.76 -2.31 28.34
CA GLU A 405 16.35 -3.62 27.85
C GLU A 405 14.91 -3.64 27.39
N ILE A 406 14.56 -4.60 26.53
CA ILE A 406 13.17 -4.89 26.18
C ILE A 406 12.51 -5.55 27.40
N PRO A 407 11.43 -4.96 27.97
CA PRO A 407 10.82 -5.52 29.16
C PRO A 407 10.26 -6.94 28.93
N PRO A 408 10.62 -7.95 29.73
CA PRO A 408 10.02 -9.29 29.62
C PRO A 408 8.49 -9.29 29.78
N ALA A 409 7.95 -8.28 30.46
CA ALA A 409 6.50 -8.09 30.61
C ALA A 409 5.75 -7.99 29.27
N TYR A 410 6.41 -7.56 28.19
CA TYR A 410 5.77 -7.44 26.86
C TYR A 410 5.23 -8.77 26.35
N GLY A 411 5.78 -9.92 26.79
CA GLY A 411 5.21 -11.24 26.51
C GLY A 411 3.78 -11.48 27.05
N ARG A 412 3.20 -10.54 27.83
CA ARG A 412 1.79 -10.59 28.26
C ARG A 412 0.80 -10.00 27.24
N LEU A 413 1.29 -9.32 26.18
CA LEU A 413 0.49 -8.69 25.14
C LEU A 413 0.01 -9.72 24.10
N ARG A 414 -0.83 -10.65 24.48
CA ARG A 414 -1.24 -11.79 23.64
C ARG A 414 -1.97 -11.39 22.35
N GLU A 415 -2.58 -10.20 22.32
CA GLU A 415 -3.27 -9.64 21.14
C GLU A 415 -2.29 -8.94 20.17
N LEU A 416 -1.03 -8.76 20.57
CA LEU A 416 -0.04 -8.01 19.79
C LEU A 416 0.25 -8.73 18.46
N GLN A 417 0.08 -8.00 17.36
CA GLN A 417 0.32 -8.47 16.00
C GLN A 417 1.56 -7.83 15.37
N ALA A 418 1.93 -6.63 15.82
CA ALA A 418 3.13 -5.96 15.36
C ALA A 418 3.88 -5.29 16.52
N LEU A 419 5.16 -5.57 16.62
CA LEU A 419 6.10 -4.92 17.52
C LEU A 419 7.28 -4.40 16.72
N ASP A 420 7.39 -3.06 16.63
CA ASP A 420 8.51 -2.42 15.96
C ASP A 420 9.26 -1.50 16.94
N LEU A 421 10.44 -1.93 17.35
CA LEU A 421 11.37 -1.22 18.23
C LEU A 421 12.67 -0.85 17.51
N SER A 422 12.69 -0.92 16.17
CA SER A 422 13.90 -0.73 15.37
C SER A 422 14.48 0.68 15.49
N TYR A 423 15.77 0.79 15.21
CA TYR A 423 16.51 2.06 15.19
C TYR A 423 16.34 2.85 16.50
N ASN A 424 16.69 2.22 17.61
CA ASN A 424 16.75 2.78 18.95
C ASN A 424 18.13 2.51 19.58
N LYS A 425 18.28 2.72 20.88
CA LYS A 425 19.52 2.45 21.65
C LYS A 425 19.32 1.29 22.64
N LEU A 426 18.46 0.31 22.28
CA LEU A 426 18.15 -0.82 23.14
C LEU A 426 19.33 -1.78 23.29
N ILE A 427 19.53 -2.27 24.51
CA ILE A 427 20.60 -3.20 24.91
C ILE A 427 20.01 -4.48 25.54
N GLY A 428 20.89 -5.40 25.93
CA GLY A 428 20.48 -6.67 26.54
C GLY A 428 19.98 -7.69 25.52
N GLY A 429 19.39 -8.77 25.98
CA GLY A 429 18.90 -9.86 25.13
C GLY A 429 17.46 -9.68 24.68
N ILE A 430 17.07 -10.47 23.69
CA ILE A 430 15.67 -10.65 23.31
C ILE A 430 15.01 -11.49 24.42
N PRO A 431 13.96 -11.00 25.12
CA PRO A 431 13.36 -11.75 26.19
C PRO A 431 12.71 -13.06 25.72
N VAL A 432 12.93 -14.16 26.42
CA VAL A 432 12.30 -15.48 26.14
C VAL A 432 10.78 -15.40 26.11
N SER A 433 10.19 -14.48 26.87
CA SER A 433 8.74 -14.23 26.92
C SER A 433 8.13 -13.72 25.61
N ILE A 434 8.94 -13.27 24.64
CA ILE A 434 8.47 -12.93 23.28
C ILE A 434 7.78 -14.13 22.63
N GLY A 435 8.23 -15.36 22.93
CA GLY A 435 7.57 -16.59 22.48
C GLY A 435 6.11 -16.77 22.92
N ASN A 436 5.62 -15.97 23.88
CA ASN A 436 4.21 -15.97 24.27
C ASN A 436 3.29 -15.19 23.32
N LEU A 437 3.86 -14.43 22.36
CA LEU A 437 3.13 -13.58 21.42
C LEU A 437 2.68 -14.37 20.19
N THR A 438 1.77 -15.31 20.40
CA THR A 438 1.33 -16.24 19.33
C THR A 438 0.55 -15.57 18.19
N SER A 439 -0.02 -14.37 18.42
CA SER A 439 -0.70 -13.57 17.38
C SER A 439 0.26 -12.66 16.59
N LEU A 440 1.54 -12.62 16.95
CA LEU A 440 2.52 -11.70 16.37
C LEU A 440 2.78 -12.08 14.91
N LEU A 441 2.55 -11.15 14.00
CA LEU A 441 2.83 -11.24 12.56
C LEU A 441 4.17 -10.59 12.22
N TRP A 442 4.54 -9.51 12.96
CA TRP A 442 5.75 -8.72 12.70
C TRP A 442 6.52 -8.43 13.97
N LEU A 443 7.81 -8.77 13.98
CA LEU A 443 8.78 -8.44 15.01
C LEU A 443 9.98 -7.75 14.37
N ILE A 444 10.11 -6.44 14.58
CA ILE A 444 11.16 -5.63 14.00
C ILE A 444 12.00 -5.02 15.13
N LEU A 445 13.22 -5.51 15.30
CA LEU A 445 14.18 -5.08 16.33
C LEU A 445 15.49 -4.54 15.72
N ALA A 446 15.54 -4.36 14.42
CA ALA A 446 16.74 -3.98 13.68
C ALA A 446 17.35 -2.65 14.15
N GLY A 447 18.66 -2.48 13.96
CA GLY A 447 19.33 -1.21 14.22
C GLY A 447 19.35 -0.81 15.69
N ASN A 448 19.63 -1.77 16.60
CA ASN A 448 19.79 -1.57 18.03
C ASN A 448 21.18 -2.06 18.50
N GLN A 449 21.36 -2.23 19.80
CA GLN A 449 22.56 -2.78 20.42
C GLN A 449 22.24 -4.07 21.19
N LEU A 450 21.21 -4.82 20.73
CA LEU A 450 20.80 -6.06 21.36
C LEU A 450 21.91 -7.10 21.26
N SER A 451 22.11 -7.85 22.33
CA SER A 451 23.18 -8.84 22.50
C SER A 451 22.64 -10.17 23.04
N GLY A 452 23.52 -11.15 23.28
CA GLY A 452 23.07 -12.49 23.66
C GLY A 452 22.55 -13.30 22.48
N GLU A 453 21.97 -14.43 22.76
CA GLU A 453 21.49 -15.37 21.75
C GLU A 453 20.05 -15.07 21.31
N ILE A 454 19.65 -15.54 20.13
CA ILE A 454 18.25 -15.57 19.73
C ILE A 454 17.57 -16.66 20.57
N PRO A 455 16.54 -16.33 21.38
CA PRO A 455 15.91 -17.32 22.24
C PRO A 455 15.14 -18.37 21.41
N PRO A 456 15.31 -19.67 21.67
CA PRO A 456 14.57 -20.74 20.97
C PRO A 456 13.05 -20.57 21.04
N GLU A 457 12.55 -19.96 22.12
CA GLU A 457 11.13 -19.66 22.32
C GLU A 457 10.50 -18.77 21.23
N ILE A 458 11.32 -18.08 20.41
CA ILE A 458 10.81 -17.33 19.26
C ILE A 458 10.05 -18.26 18.30
N GLY A 459 10.39 -19.55 18.25
CA GLY A 459 9.69 -20.57 17.48
C GLY A 459 8.22 -20.75 17.88
N ASN A 460 7.83 -20.34 19.10
CA ASN A 460 6.44 -20.39 19.56
C ASN A 460 5.56 -19.30 18.92
N CYS A 461 6.16 -18.28 18.29
CA CYS A 461 5.44 -17.25 17.55
C CYS A 461 4.96 -17.82 16.20
N THR A 462 4.00 -18.73 16.24
CA THR A 462 3.57 -19.49 15.04
C THR A 462 2.89 -18.66 13.97
N SER A 463 2.43 -17.45 14.30
CA SER A 463 1.90 -16.47 13.31
C SER A 463 2.98 -15.58 12.69
N LEU A 464 4.22 -15.57 13.20
CA LEU A 464 5.25 -14.60 12.86
C LEU A 464 5.79 -14.82 11.46
N LEU A 465 5.43 -13.93 10.55
CA LEU A 465 5.86 -13.96 9.13
C LEU A 465 7.04 -13.02 8.85
N TRP A 466 7.16 -11.93 9.61
CA TRP A 466 8.14 -10.88 9.34
C TRP A 466 9.02 -10.68 10.57
N LEU A 467 10.22 -11.26 10.51
CA LEU A 467 11.24 -11.16 11.57
C LEU A 467 12.41 -10.33 11.04
N ASN A 468 12.70 -9.20 11.68
CA ASN A 468 13.90 -8.41 11.36
C ASN A 468 14.71 -8.12 12.63
N LEU A 469 15.87 -8.77 12.76
CA LEU A 469 16.85 -8.61 13.85
C LEU A 469 18.16 -7.99 13.36
N ALA A 470 18.21 -7.47 12.14
CA ALA A 470 19.41 -7.00 11.50
C ALA A 470 20.14 -5.88 12.27
N ASN A 471 21.43 -5.75 12.04
CA ASN A 471 22.25 -4.67 12.59
C ASN A 471 22.13 -4.55 14.12
N ASN A 472 22.41 -5.65 14.81
CA ASN A 472 22.52 -5.77 16.26
C ASN A 472 23.86 -6.38 16.65
N ARG A 473 24.00 -6.87 17.90
CA ARG A 473 25.19 -7.54 18.42
C ARG A 473 24.86 -8.97 18.88
N LEU A 474 23.88 -9.61 18.25
CA LEU A 474 23.42 -10.96 18.59
C LEU A 474 24.52 -11.97 18.28
N ILE A 475 24.70 -12.93 19.18
CA ILE A 475 25.72 -14.00 19.14
C ILE A 475 25.06 -15.39 19.16
N GLY A 476 25.85 -16.44 19.18
CA GLY A 476 25.37 -17.81 19.24
C GLY A 476 24.86 -18.35 17.92
N LYS A 477 24.11 -19.42 17.94
CA LYS A 477 23.60 -20.11 16.77
C LYS A 477 22.22 -19.61 16.38
N ILE A 478 21.84 -19.83 15.12
CA ILE A 478 20.44 -19.74 14.71
C ILE A 478 19.71 -20.94 15.35
N PRO A 479 18.72 -20.73 16.24
CA PRO A 479 18.06 -21.83 16.92
C PRO A 479 17.20 -22.64 15.92
N PRO A 480 17.28 -23.99 15.95
CA PRO A 480 16.47 -24.85 15.08
C PRO A 480 14.96 -24.63 15.25
N GLU A 481 14.52 -24.27 16.45
CA GLU A 481 13.12 -23.97 16.81
C GLU A 481 12.57 -22.78 16.02
N MET A 482 13.44 -21.88 15.55
CA MET A 482 13.04 -20.77 14.70
C MET A 482 12.34 -21.23 13.41
N ALA A 483 12.57 -22.46 12.97
CA ALA A 483 11.86 -23.06 11.83
C ALA A 483 10.33 -23.17 12.02
N ALA A 484 9.83 -23.00 13.24
CA ALA A 484 8.40 -23.04 13.55
C ALA A 484 7.70 -21.67 13.46
N ILE A 485 8.43 -20.56 13.29
CA ILE A 485 7.80 -19.24 13.08
C ILE A 485 6.99 -19.25 11.78
N GLY A 486 5.86 -18.54 11.80
CA GLY A 486 5.00 -18.42 10.62
C GLY A 486 4.39 -19.73 10.12
N ARG A 487 4.47 -20.82 10.90
CA ARG A 487 3.92 -22.13 10.52
C ARG A 487 2.40 -22.13 10.42
N ASP A 488 1.74 -21.36 11.29
CA ASP A 488 0.27 -21.30 11.35
C ASP A 488 -0.24 -19.87 11.64
N PRO A 489 -0.19 -18.96 10.66
CA PRO A 489 -0.76 -17.61 10.77
C PRO A 489 -2.29 -17.60 10.56
N GLY A 490 -2.88 -18.73 10.18
CA GLY A 490 -4.29 -18.87 9.85
C GLY A 490 -5.26 -18.34 10.90
N PRO A 491 -5.12 -18.66 12.19
CA PRO A 491 -5.99 -18.16 13.26
C PRO A 491 -5.96 -16.65 13.39
N THR A 492 -4.76 -16.03 13.32
CA THR A 492 -4.62 -14.55 13.36
C THR A 492 -5.26 -13.90 12.14
N PHE A 493 -5.08 -14.45 10.95
CA PHE A 493 -5.73 -13.95 9.74
C PHE A 493 -7.25 -14.09 9.77
N ALA A 494 -7.78 -15.21 10.26
CA ALA A 494 -9.21 -15.42 10.42
C ALA A 494 -9.82 -14.36 11.36
N LYS A 495 -9.14 -14.06 12.47
CA LYS A 495 -9.54 -13.01 13.41
C LYS A 495 -9.54 -11.65 12.72
N ASN A 496 -8.51 -11.33 11.93
CA ASN A 496 -8.40 -10.05 11.22
C ASN A 496 -9.45 -9.89 10.12
N ARG A 497 -9.84 -10.96 9.42
CA ARG A 497 -10.92 -10.90 8.41
C ARG A 497 -12.26 -10.49 9.00
N ASN A 498 -12.52 -10.85 10.24
CA ASN A 498 -13.76 -10.55 10.95
C ASN A 498 -13.70 -9.26 11.79
N ASP A 499 -12.55 -8.58 11.83
CA ASP A 499 -12.34 -7.37 12.62
C ASP A 499 -12.33 -6.12 11.72
N PRO A 500 -13.40 -5.31 11.73
CA PRO A 500 -13.46 -4.09 10.92
C PRO A 500 -12.40 -3.06 11.33
N SER A 501 -11.81 -3.18 12.52
CA SER A 501 -10.80 -2.25 13.01
C SER A 501 -9.42 -2.45 12.36
N VAL A 502 -9.18 -3.55 11.66
CA VAL A 502 -7.92 -3.84 10.98
C VAL A 502 -7.69 -2.92 9.76
N LEU A 503 -8.72 -2.25 9.29
CA LEU A 503 -8.70 -1.42 8.06
C LEU A 503 -8.30 0.04 8.29
N ALA A 504 -8.07 0.48 9.51
CA ALA A 504 -7.96 1.89 9.81
C ALA A 504 -6.50 2.39 9.83
N GLY A 505 -6.17 3.38 9.01
CA GLY A 505 -5.06 4.29 9.28
C GLY A 505 -4.22 4.76 8.09
N SER A 506 -3.89 6.05 8.10
CA SER A 506 -2.96 6.70 7.16
C SER A 506 -1.48 6.36 7.46
N GLY A 507 -1.13 6.07 8.72
CA GLY A 507 0.22 5.74 9.17
C GLY A 507 0.74 4.39 8.68
N GLU A 508 -0.13 3.49 8.31
CA GLU A 508 0.18 2.12 7.88
C GLU A 508 1.02 2.05 6.61
N CYS A 509 0.80 2.96 5.68
CA CYS A 509 1.58 3.04 4.45
C CYS A 509 3.05 3.35 4.72
N GLN A 510 3.35 4.17 5.72
CA GLN A 510 4.72 4.45 6.15
C GLN A 510 5.36 3.23 6.82
N ALA A 511 4.59 2.49 7.61
CA ALA A 511 5.05 1.26 8.24
C ALA A 511 5.38 0.19 7.19
N VAL A 512 4.50 -0.05 6.21
CA VAL A 512 4.75 -1.00 5.12
C VAL A 512 6.01 -0.63 4.35
N LYS A 513 6.21 0.64 3.99
CA LYS A 513 7.43 1.11 3.33
C LYS A 513 8.70 0.80 4.15
N ARG A 514 8.64 0.92 5.46
CA ARG A 514 9.78 0.64 6.35
C ARG A 514 10.07 -0.85 6.47
N TRP A 515 9.06 -1.70 6.44
CA TRP A 515 9.21 -3.15 6.59
C TRP A 515 9.61 -3.84 5.28
N ILE A 516 9.23 -3.26 4.14
CA ILE A 516 9.60 -3.78 2.82
C ILE A 516 10.89 -3.10 2.37
N PRO A 517 12.00 -3.80 2.22
CA PRO A 517 13.27 -3.22 1.77
C PRO A 517 13.15 -2.64 0.35
N GLU A 518 13.41 -1.33 0.21
CA GLU A 518 13.33 -0.64 -1.09
C GLU A 518 14.38 -1.15 -2.09
N SER A 519 15.54 -1.57 -1.57
CA SER A 519 16.68 -1.98 -2.37
C SER A 519 16.55 -3.35 -3.01
N TYR A 520 15.54 -4.14 -2.64
CA TYR A 520 15.38 -5.51 -3.14
C TYR A 520 14.28 -5.59 -4.19
N PRO A 521 14.56 -6.06 -5.42
CA PRO A 521 13.51 -6.54 -6.30
C PRO A 521 12.78 -7.70 -5.58
N PRO A 522 11.50 -7.78 -5.64
CA PRO A 522 10.54 -7.09 -6.47
C PRO A 522 9.90 -5.84 -5.81
N PHE A 523 10.40 -5.41 -4.65
CA PHE A 523 9.73 -4.38 -3.84
C PHE A 523 9.84 -2.96 -4.39
N SER A 524 10.86 -2.65 -5.20
CA SER A 524 10.97 -1.34 -5.86
C SER A 524 9.71 -0.98 -6.66
N PHE A 525 9.03 -1.99 -7.22
CA PHE A 525 7.75 -1.82 -7.91
C PHE A 525 6.62 -1.46 -6.92
N VAL A 526 6.56 -2.10 -5.75
CA VAL A 526 5.55 -1.80 -4.71
C VAL A 526 5.66 -0.34 -4.28
N TYR A 527 6.88 0.20 -4.17
CA TYR A 527 7.10 1.61 -3.84
C TYR A 527 6.57 2.56 -4.92
N SER A 528 6.75 2.21 -6.20
CA SER A 528 6.33 3.06 -7.32
C SER A 528 4.81 3.16 -7.47
N ILE A 529 4.08 2.13 -7.04
CA ILE A 529 2.61 2.07 -7.12
C ILE A 529 1.91 2.39 -5.80
N MET A 530 2.66 2.71 -4.73
CA MET A 530 2.12 2.94 -3.40
C MET A 530 1.46 4.32 -3.29
N THR A 531 0.32 4.49 -3.95
CA THR A 531 -0.64 5.54 -3.62
C THR A 531 -1.30 5.24 -2.27
N ARG A 532 -2.02 6.19 -1.68
CA ARG A 532 -2.77 5.99 -0.44
C ARG A 532 -3.79 4.84 -0.55
N GLU A 533 -4.50 4.79 -1.66
CA GLU A 533 -5.51 3.77 -1.93
C GLU A 533 -4.89 2.38 -2.14
N ASN A 534 -3.86 2.29 -2.97
CA ASN A 534 -3.16 1.02 -3.20
C ASN A 534 -2.48 0.50 -1.95
N CYS A 535 -1.94 1.37 -1.09
CA CYS A 535 -1.35 0.98 0.18
C CYS A 535 -2.38 0.38 1.14
N ARG A 536 -3.58 0.97 1.24
CA ARG A 536 -4.67 0.37 2.03
C ARG A 536 -4.99 -1.04 1.56
N SER A 537 -5.10 -1.24 0.26
CA SER A 537 -5.36 -2.55 -0.33
C SER A 537 -4.23 -3.55 -0.03
N ILE A 538 -2.98 -3.14 -0.13
CA ILE A 538 -1.82 -4.00 0.16
C ILE A 538 -1.79 -4.40 1.63
N LEU A 539 -1.97 -3.46 2.54
CA LEU A 539 -1.94 -3.73 3.97
C LEU A 539 -3.11 -4.64 4.39
N ASP A 540 -4.32 -4.36 3.92
CA ASP A 540 -5.49 -5.20 4.14
C ASP A 540 -5.23 -6.64 3.70
N ARG A 541 -4.65 -6.82 2.53
CA ARG A 541 -4.28 -8.14 2.01
C ARG A 541 -3.27 -8.86 2.89
N ILE A 542 -2.21 -8.15 3.33
CA ILE A 542 -1.18 -8.73 4.21
C ILE A 542 -1.79 -9.16 5.54
N LEU A 543 -2.54 -8.28 6.19
CA LEU A 543 -3.14 -8.54 7.50
C LEU A 543 -4.20 -9.63 7.49
N LYS A 544 -4.88 -9.82 6.35
CA LYS A 544 -5.90 -10.86 6.17
C LYS A 544 -5.34 -12.16 5.56
N GLY A 545 -4.05 -12.21 5.27
CA GLY A 545 -3.38 -13.41 4.76
C GLY A 545 -3.50 -13.64 3.25
N TYR A 546 -3.83 -12.61 2.48
CA TYR A 546 -3.87 -12.71 1.02
C TYR A 546 -2.51 -12.47 0.35
N GLY A 547 -1.48 -12.12 1.14
CA GLY A 547 -0.12 -11.85 0.67
C GLY A 547 -0.01 -10.63 -0.25
N ILE A 548 1.22 -10.28 -0.62
CA ILE A 548 1.51 -9.30 -1.67
C ILE A 548 1.58 -10.06 -2.99
N ILE A 549 0.67 -9.77 -3.90
CA ILE A 549 0.75 -10.29 -5.27
C ILE A 549 1.57 -9.31 -6.10
N LEU A 550 2.70 -9.76 -6.58
CA LEU A 550 3.51 -9.02 -7.53
C LEU A 550 3.09 -9.45 -8.94
N ILE A 551 2.46 -8.54 -9.65
CA ILE A 551 2.19 -8.71 -11.07
C ILE A 551 3.41 -8.13 -11.79
N SER A 552 4.30 -8.98 -12.30
CA SER A 552 5.38 -8.51 -13.16
C SER A 552 4.78 -8.03 -14.49
N PRO A 553 5.05 -6.79 -14.93
CA PRO A 553 4.61 -6.35 -16.25
C PRO A 553 5.30 -7.09 -17.40
N TRP A 554 6.36 -7.85 -17.12
CA TRP A 554 7.17 -8.58 -18.09
C TRP A 554 6.89 -10.11 -18.12
N SER A 555 6.12 -10.63 -17.17
CA SER A 555 5.74 -12.04 -17.13
C SER A 555 4.27 -12.19 -16.70
N PRO A 556 3.34 -12.38 -17.63
CA PRO A 556 1.91 -12.49 -17.32
C PRO A 556 1.50 -13.79 -16.60
N VAL A 557 2.44 -14.69 -16.31
CA VAL A 557 2.12 -16.07 -15.88
C VAL A 557 2.38 -16.34 -14.39
N SER A 558 3.07 -15.50 -13.64
CA SER A 558 3.31 -15.77 -12.21
C SER A 558 2.92 -14.61 -11.30
N SER A 559 1.74 -14.71 -10.70
CA SER A 559 1.42 -13.92 -9.49
C SER A 559 2.17 -14.54 -8.31
N LYS A 560 3.33 -13.97 -7.95
CA LYS A 560 4.12 -14.45 -6.80
C LYS A 560 3.54 -13.84 -5.52
N GLY A 561 3.03 -14.69 -4.63
CA GLY A 561 2.63 -14.29 -3.28
C GLY A 561 3.86 -14.22 -2.37
N ILE A 562 4.26 -13.03 -1.91
CA ILE A 562 5.27 -12.87 -0.87
C ILE A 562 4.58 -12.90 0.48
N LEU A 563 4.97 -13.84 1.35
CA LEU A 563 4.37 -14.03 2.65
C LEU A 563 5.35 -13.73 3.79
N GLY A 564 6.50 -14.37 3.85
CA GLY A 564 7.41 -14.34 4.97
C GLY A 564 8.78 -13.71 4.67
N TYR A 565 9.37 -13.11 5.68
CA TYR A 565 10.64 -12.39 5.63
C TYR A 565 11.44 -12.64 6.91
N VAL A 566 12.66 -13.13 6.78
CA VAL A 566 13.63 -13.29 7.87
C VAL A 566 14.90 -12.55 7.53
N GLU A 567 15.25 -11.59 8.38
CA GLU A 567 16.39 -10.69 8.23
C GLU A 567 17.25 -10.75 9.51
N LEU A 568 18.40 -11.39 9.45
CA LEU A 568 19.35 -11.55 10.54
C LEU A 568 20.71 -10.90 10.23
N SER A 569 20.81 -10.14 9.14
CA SER A 569 22.07 -9.60 8.65
C SER A 569 22.77 -8.66 9.64
N GLY A 570 24.09 -8.50 9.51
CA GLY A 570 24.84 -7.54 10.30
C GLY A 570 24.84 -7.82 11.80
N ASN A 571 24.95 -9.11 12.19
CA ASN A 571 25.09 -9.56 13.58
C ASN A 571 26.42 -10.31 13.78
N GLN A 572 26.57 -11.04 14.86
CA GLN A 572 27.72 -11.88 15.20
C GLN A 572 27.32 -13.36 15.36
N LEU A 573 26.23 -13.77 14.68
CA LEU A 573 25.74 -15.14 14.71
C LEU A 573 26.79 -16.11 14.16
N SER A 574 26.91 -17.27 14.78
CA SER A 574 27.95 -18.27 14.49
C SER A 574 27.38 -19.67 14.37
N GLY A 575 28.22 -20.64 14.06
CA GLY A 575 27.79 -22.03 13.87
C GLY A 575 27.12 -22.25 12.52
N GLU A 576 26.47 -23.39 12.37
CA GLU A 576 25.88 -23.80 11.09
C GLU A 576 24.44 -23.26 10.94
N ILE A 577 23.99 -23.10 9.70
CA ILE A 577 22.58 -22.86 9.39
C ILE A 577 21.84 -24.17 9.62
N PRO A 578 20.83 -24.22 10.52
CA PRO A 578 20.14 -25.44 10.83
C PRO A 578 19.31 -25.97 9.65
N SER A 579 19.38 -27.27 9.37
CA SER A 579 18.62 -27.89 8.27
C SER A 579 17.10 -27.74 8.43
N GLN A 580 16.63 -27.60 9.66
CA GLN A 580 15.22 -27.34 10.00
C GLN A 580 14.66 -26.09 9.34
N ILE A 581 15.50 -25.14 8.91
CA ILE A 581 15.06 -23.91 8.21
C ILE A 581 14.24 -24.25 6.95
N GLY A 582 14.52 -25.40 6.31
CA GLY A 582 13.75 -25.90 5.15
C GLY A 582 12.26 -26.16 5.43
N ALA A 583 11.84 -26.17 6.71
CA ALA A 583 10.43 -26.34 7.08
C ALA A 583 9.62 -25.03 7.04
N MET A 584 10.25 -23.86 6.80
CA MET A 584 9.59 -22.54 6.80
C MET A 584 8.85 -22.28 5.49
N ARG A 585 7.76 -22.98 5.24
CA ARG A 585 7.03 -22.98 3.96
C ARG A 585 6.45 -21.63 3.51
N ASN A 586 6.32 -20.68 4.43
CA ASN A 586 5.83 -19.33 4.14
C ASN A 586 6.97 -18.32 3.94
N LEU A 587 8.23 -18.73 3.95
CA LEU A 587 9.40 -17.87 3.85
C LEU A 587 9.70 -17.52 2.39
N SER A 588 9.63 -16.26 2.05
CA SER A 588 9.94 -15.75 0.70
C SER A 588 11.29 -15.04 0.63
N LEU A 589 11.78 -14.47 1.73
CA LEU A 589 13.05 -13.75 1.77
C LEU A 589 13.86 -14.20 2.98
N LEU A 590 15.13 -14.55 2.74
CA LEU A 590 16.09 -14.97 3.76
C LEU A 590 17.40 -14.20 3.62
N HIS A 591 17.71 -13.38 4.62
CA HIS A 591 18.95 -12.61 4.73
C HIS A 591 19.72 -13.02 5.98
N LEU A 592 20.89 -13.58 5.76
CA LEU A 592 21.83 -14.04 6.79
C LEU A 592 23.21 -13.38 6.65
N ASP A 593 23.34 -12.41 5.77
CA ASP A 593 24.61 -11.82 5.40
C ASP A 593 25.27 -11.04 6.54
N GLY A 594 26.61 -10.88 6.45
CA GLY A 594 27.36 -10.09 7.42
C GLY A 594 27.34 -10.70 8.85
N ASN A 595 27.50 -12.01 8.95
CA ASN A 595 27.56 -12.76 10.22
C ASN A 595 28.90 -13.56 10.30
N ARG A 596 28.98 -14.49 11.23
CA ARG A 596 30.11 -15.43 11.41
C ARG A 596 29.67 -16.90 11.24
N LEU A 597 28.69 -17.12 10.36
CA LEU A 597 28.14 -18.47 10.11
C LEU A 597 29.21 -19.34 9.42
N THR A 598 29.23 -20.62 9.81
CA THR A 598 30.20 -21.61 9.36
C THR A 598 29.50 -22.88 8.87
N GLY A 599 30.25 -23.93 8.55
CA GLY A 599 29.71 -25.21 8.11
C GLY A 599 29.21 -25.14 6.66
N ARG A 600 28.29 -26.04 6.30
CA ARG A 600 27.72 -26.13 4.95
C ARG A 600 26.37 -25.46 4.86
N LEU A 601 26.06 -24.98 3.68
CA LEU A 601 24.69 -24.56 3.36
C LEU A 601 23.79 -25.81 3.28
N PRO A 602 22.72 -25.91 4.10
CA PRO A 602 21.88 -27.11 4.10
C PRO A 602 21.07 -27.25 2.81
N ALA A 603 20.99 -28.48 2.26
CA ALA A 603 20.24 -28.80 1.05
C ALA A 603 18.73 -28.50 1.17
N GLU A 604 18.22 -28.55 2.40
CA GLU A 604 16.82 -28.28 2.75
C GLU A 604 16.38 -26.85 2.40
N ILE A 605 17.31 -25.90 2.22
CA ILE A 605 17.00 -24.55 1.71
C ILE A 605 16.30 -24.62 0.34
N GLY A 606 16.66 -25.62 -0.48
CA GLY A 606 16.00 -25.86 -1.78
C GLY A 606 14.50 -26.21 -1.71
N GLN A 607 13.96 -26.42 -0.51
CA GLN A 607 12.51 -26.68 -0.28
C GLN A 607 11.71 -25.37 -0.03
N LEU A 608 12.40 -24.25 0.15
CA LEU A 608 11.78 -22.95 0.48
C LEU A 608 11.28 -22.23 -0.78
N PRO A 609 10.13 -21.55 -0.71
CA PRO A 609 9.62 -20.74 -1.81
C PRO A 609 10.30 -19.35 -1.88
N LEU A 610 11.63 -19.33 -1.88
CA LEU A 610 12.39 -18.09 -1.79
C LEU A 610 12.33 -17.30 -3.11
N VAL A 611 12.26 -15.99 -2.94
CA VAL A 611 12.51 -14.96 -3.96
C VAL A 611 13.89 -14.36 -3.78
N VAL A 612 14.35 -14.24 -2.52
CA VAL A 612 15.68 -13.71 -2.19
C VAL A 612 16.39 -14.64 -1.22
N LEU A 613 17.63 -14.97 -1.52
CA LEU A 613 18.56 -15.69 -0.65
C LEU A 613 19.90 -14.97 -0.60
N ASN A 614 20.22 -14.38 0.56
CA ASN A 614 21.49 -13.71 0.80
C ASN A 614 22.21 -14.31 2.01
N VAL A 615 23.34 -14.96 1.78
CA VAL A 615 24.22 -15.51 2.82
C VAL A 615 25.62 -14.93 2.73
N SER A 616 25.80 -13.83 2.00
CA SER A 616 27.10 -13.22 1.75
C SER A 616 27.83 -12.79 3.02
N ARG A 617 29.14 -12.58 2.94
CA ARG A 617 29.96 -12.09 4.07
C ARG A 617 29.82 -12.96 5.34
N ASN A 618 30.08 -14.25 5.18
CA ASN A 618 30.14 -15.26 6.24
C ASN A 618 31.40 -16.14 6.10
N SER A 619 31.45 -17.26 6.79
CA SER A 619 32.51 -18.27 6.66
C SER A 619 31.93 -19.64 6.24
N ILE A 620 30.87 -19.64 5.45
CA ILE A 620 30.19 -20.84 4.96
C ILE A 620 31.10 -21.54 3.96
N SER A 621 31.19 -22.88 4.04
CA SER A 621 32.13 -23.67 3.25
C SER A 621 31.45 -24.87 2.61
N GLY A 622 32.21 -25.65 1.82
CA GLY A 622 31.71 -26.79 1.09
C GLY A 622 30.98 -26.41 -0.21
N PRO A 623 30.40 -27.38 -0.92
CA PRO A 623 29.76 -27.16 -2.19
C PRO A 623 28.43 -26.39 -2.04
N ILE A 624 28.06 -25.63 -3.06
CA ILE A 624 26.72 -25.08 -3.20
C ILE A 624 25.74 -26.25 -3.48
N PRO A 625 24.68 -26.42 -2.66
CA PRO A 625 23.75 -27.54 -2.88
C PRO A 625 23.02 -27.46 -4.22
N SER A 626 22.94 -28.58 -4.92
CA SER A 626 22.19 -28.67 -6.20
C SER A 626 20.69 -28.40 -6.03
N GLU A 627 20.16 -28.60 -4.84
CA GLU A 627 18.76 -28.39 -4.46
C GLU A 627 18.33 -26.93 -4.60
N ILE A 628 19.26 -25.97 -4.58
CA ILE A 628 18.95 -24.55 -4.82
C ILE A 628 18.30 -24.33 -6.20
N GLY A 629 18.70 -25.13 -7.19
CA GLY A 629 18.07 -25.10 -8.53
C GLY A 629 16.57 -25.42 -8.53
N ARG A 630 16.01 -25.94 -7.44
CA ARG A 630 14.56 -26.18 -7.29
C ARG A 630 13.76 -24.95 -6.90
N ILE A 631 14.42 -23.87 -6.49
CA ILE A 631 13.78 -22.60 -6.05
C ILE A 631 13.42 -21.76 -7.27
N LEU A 632 12.48 -22.21 -8.08
CA LEU A 632 12.18 -21.64 -9.41
C LEU A 632 11.79 -20.15 -9.38
N ASN A 633 11.35 -19.63 -8.23
CA ASN A 633 10.98 -18.21 -8.05
C ASN A 633 12.14 -17.33 -7.58
N LEU A 634 13.36 -17.87 -7.46
CA LEU A 634 14.50 -17.13 -6.95
C LEU A 634 14.91 -16.02 -7.92
N GLU A 635 14.83 -14.76 -7.48
CA GLU A 635 15.20 -13.58 -8.26
C GLU A 635 16.57 -13.02 -7.86
N MET A 636 16.97 -13.21 -6.58
CA MET A 636 18.25 -12.75 -6.07
C MET A 636 18.95 -13.85 -5.27
N MET A 637 20.22 -14.10 -5.61
CA MET A 637 21.13 -15.02 -4.92
C MET A 637 22.47 -14.33 -4.70
N ASP A 638 22.83 -14.05 -3.43
CA ASP A 638 24.13 -13.49 -3.06
C ASP A 638 24.86 -14.39 -2.06
N PHE A 639 25.94 -15.02 -2.51
CA PHE A 639 26.79 -15.93 -1.75
C PHE A 639 28.23 -15.40 -1.63
N SER A 640 28.43 -14.16 -2.02
CA SER A 640 29.77 -13.55 -2.08
C SER A 640 30.45 -13.50 -0.71
N TYR A 641 31.77 -13.40 -0.72
CA TYR A 641 32.59 -13.33 0.51
C TYR A 641 32.33 -14.48 1.48
N ASN A 642 32.56 -15.71 1.01
CA ASN A 642 32.47 -16.95 1.78
C ASN A 642 33.62 -17.91 1.45
N ASN A 643 33.54 -19.15 1.93
CA ASN A 643 34.49 -20.23 1.67
C ASN A 643 33.88 -21.38 0.86
N PHE A 644 32.89 -21.09 0.01
CA PHE A 644 32.30 -22.10 -0.86
C PHE A 644 33.37 -22.74 -1.74
N SER A 645 33.21 -24.04 -2.05
CA SER A 645 34.17 -24.83 -2.81
C SER A 645 33.47 -25.78 -3.77
N GLY A 646 34.21 -26.41 -4.66
CA GLY A 646 33.66 -27.29 -5.68
C GLY A 646 33.06 -26.53 -6.85
N GLU A 647 32.34 -27.23 -7.71
CA GLU A 647 31.79 -26.65 -8.94
C GLU A 647 30.43 -25.98 -8.72
N LEU A 648 30.09 -25.00 -9.56
CA LEU A 648 28.75 -24.44 -9.62
C LEU A 648 27.76 -25.51 -10.07
N PRO A 649 26.69 -25.80 -9.30
CA PRO A 649 25.73 -26.84 -9.67
C PRO A 649 25.05 -26.56 -11.02
N ALA A 650 25.01 -27.54 -11.91
CA ALA A 650 24.34 -27.40 -13.20
C ALA A 650 22.83 -27.10 -13.07
N SER A 651 22.22 -27.50 -11.94
CA SER A 651 20.80 -27.24 -11.63
C SER A 651 20.47 -25.74 -11.51
N LEU A 652 21.47 -24.87 -11.25
CA LEU A 652 21.24 -23.43 -11.19
C LEU A 652 20.70 -22.88 -12.53
N SER A 653 21.01 -23.55 -13.66
CA SER A 653 20.46 -23.16 -14.97
C SER A 653 18.92 -23.24 -15.06
N GLN A 654 18.25 -23.89 -14.11
CA GLN A 654 16.80 -23.95 -14.01
C GLN A 654 16.17 -22.67 -13.43
N LEU A 655 16.98 -21.78 -12.83
CA LEU A 655 16.54 -20.54 -12.20
C LEU A 655 16.30 -19.45 -13.27
N THR A 656 15.20 -19.53 -13.99
CA THR A 656 14.87 -18.62 -15.10
C THR A 656 14.48 -17.21 -14.66
N GLU A 657 14.08 -17.03 -13.40
CA GLU A 657 13.70 -15.73 -12.83
C GLU A 657 14.86 -14.99 -12.18
N LEU A 658 16.04 -15.64 -12.06
CA LEU A 658 17.20 -15.07 -11.37
C LEU A 658 17.75 -13.86 -12.13
N ASN A 659 17.61 -12.67 -11.53
CA ASN A 659 18.05 -11.40 -12.12
C ASN A 659 19.27 -10.78 -11.41
N ARG A 660 19.57 -11.24 -10.19
CA ARG A 660 20.76 -10.87 -9.43
C ARG A 660 21.46 -12.11 -8.91
N PHE A 661 22.68 -12.31 -9.36
CA PHE A 661 23.55 -13.43 -8.97
C PHE A 661 24.91 -12.92 -8.57
N ASN A 662 25.41 -13.35 -7.42
CA ASN A 662 26.76 -12.98 -6.95
C ASN A 662 27.36 -14.11 -6.13
N VAL A 663 28.48 -14.66 -6.57
CA VAL A 663 29.28 -15.65 -5.84
C VAL A 663 30.71 -15.17 -5.64
N SER A 664 31.02 -13.91 -5.92
CA SER A 664 32.35 -13.33 -5.88
C SER A 664 33.05 -13.53 -4.54
N TYR A 665 34.38 -13.58 -4.55
CA TYR A 665 35.22 -13.77 -3.36
C TYR A 665 34.93 -15.09 -2.62
N ASN A 666 34.84 -16.21 -3.38
CA ASN A 666 34.86 -17.59 -2.90
C ASN A 666 36.11 -18.31 -3.54
N PRO A 667 37.29 -18.17 -2.99
CA PRO A 667 38.54 -18.56 -3.69
C PRO A 667 38.64 -20.07 -3.98
N PHE A 668 37.84 -20.89 -3.35
CA PHE A 668 37.82 -22.36 -3.54
C PHE A 668 36.67 -22.83 -4.48
N LEU A 669 35.87 -21.89 -4.99
CA LEU A 669 34.83 -22.20 -5.95
C LEU A 669 35.45 -22.38 -7.34
N SER A 670 35.06 -23.43 -8.06
CA SER A 670 35.74 -23.85 -9.28
C SER A 670 34.75 -24.21 -10.40
N GLY A 671 35.28 -24.60 -11.54
CA GLY A 671 34.49 -25.10 -12.67
C GLY A 671 34.16 -24.02 -13.70
N SER A 672 33.25 -24.32 -14.59
CA SER A 672 32.79 -23.42 -15.64
C SER A 672 31.40 -22.84 -15.36
N VAL A 673 31.22 -21.54 -15.63
CA VAL A 673 29.93 -20.90 -15.54
C VAL A 673 29.00 -21.51 -16.60
N PRO A 674 27.76 -21.90 -16.21
CA PRO A 674 26.76 -22.34 -17.17
C PRO A 674 26.50 -21.28 -18.25
N THR A 675 26.51 -21.66 -19.50
CA THR A 675 26.27 -20.74 -20.63
C THR A 675 24.81 -20.65 -21.05
N THR A 676 23.95 -21.47 -20.43
CA THR A 676 22.51 -21.58 -20.72
C THR A 676 21.67 -20.82 -19.70
N GLY A 677 20.48 -20.38 -20.11
CA GLY A 677 19.55 -19.64 -19.26
C GLY A 677 20.07 -18.26 -18.88
N GLN A 678 19.69 -17.78 -17.71
CA GLN A 678 20.05 -16.45 -17.18
C GLN A 678 21.57 -16.29 -16.92
N PHE A 679 22.30 -17.40 -16.73
CA PHE A 679 23.73 -17.35 -16.39
C PHE A 679 24.61 -16.71 -17.47
N GLY A 680 24.19 -16.74 -18.74
CA GLY A 680 24.87 -16.04 -19.83
C GLY A 680 24.75 -14.50 -19.77
N THR A 681 23.88 -13.97 -18.91
CA THR A 681 23.64 -12.51 -18.77
C THR A 681 24.40 -11.86 -17.64
N PHE A 682 24.96 -12.63 -16.68
CA PHE A 682 25.71 -12.09 -15.56
C PHE A 682 27.12 -11.66 -15.97
N ASP A 683 27.56 -10.53 -15.45
CA ASP A 683 28.87 -9.96 -15.74
C ASP A 683 29.98 -10.62 -14.91
N GLU A 684 31.23 -10.30 -15.26
CA GLU A 684 32.42 -10.82 -14.57
C GLU A 684 32.48 -10.40 -13.09
N GLN A 685 31.76 -9.37 -12.68
CA GLN A 685 31.73 -8.88 -11.29
C GLN A 685 31.06 -9.90 -10.36
N SER A 686 30.12 -10.69 -10.87
CA SER A 686 29.45 -11.77 -10.13
C SER A 686 30.39 -12.90 -9.70
N PHE A 687 31.60 -12.97 -10.30
CA PHE A 687 32.61 -14.02 -10.08
C PHE A 687 33.96 -13.43 -9.68
N LEU A 688 34.03 -12.16 -9.31
CA LEU A 688 35.28 -11.49 -8.99
C LEU A 688 35.94 -12.16 -7.77
N GLY A 689 37.26 -12.43 -7.87
CA GLY A 689 38.01 -13.06 -6.77
C GLY A 689 37.86 -14.57 -6.64
N ASP A 690 37.33 -15.24 -7.67
CA ASP A 690 37.16 -16.70 -7.77
C ASP A 690 38.11 -17.27 -8.84
N PRO A 691 39.40 -17.46 -8.50
CA PRO A 691 40.44 -17.73 -9.49
C PRO A 691 40.32 -19.08 -10.20
N LEU A 692 39.51 -20.02 -9.64
CA LEU A 692 39.31 -21.35 -10.19
C LEU A 692 38.08 -21.45 -11.06
N ILE A 693 37.32 -20.34 -11.23
CA ILE A 693 36.16 -20.29 -12.13
C ILE A 693 36.62 -19.89 -13.54
N SER A 694 36.28 -20.71 -14.53
CA SER A 694 36.53 -20.39 -15.93
C SER A 694 35.27 -19.72 -16.56
N LEU A 695 35.46 -18.45 -16.95
CA LEU A 695 34.48 -17.73 -17.75
C LEU A 695 34.72 -18.09 -19.22
N ARG A 696 33.88 -18.91 -19.86
CA ARG A 696 33.93 -19.13 -21.29
C ARG A 696 33.52 -17.85 -22.01
N ARG A 697 34.51 -17.16 -22.59
CA ARG A 697 34.23 -16.11 -23.59
C ARG A 697 33.54 -16.76 -24.79
N GLY A 698 32.34 -16.23 -25.13
CA GLY A 698 31.67 -16.62 -26.36
C GLY A 698 32.63 -16.46 -27.55
N THR A 699 32.83 -17.53 -28.29
CA THR A 699 33.67 -17.57 -29.52
C THR A 699 32.98 -16.74 -30.60
N GLY A 700 33.39 -15.48 -30.69
CA GLY A 700 32.98 -14.55 -31.74
C GLY A 700 33.99 -13.45 -31.96
N MET A 701 35.24 -13.84 -32.30
CA MET A 701 36.24 -13.17 -33.14
C MET A 701 37.61 -13.80 -32.84
N GLN A 702 38.13 -14.60 -33.76
CA GLN A 702 39.53 -14.99 -33.76
C GLN A 702 40.38 -13.75 -33.95
N PRO A 703 41.41 -13.50 -33.09
CA PRO A 703 42.41 -12.50 -33.39
C PRO A 703 43.27 -12.99 -34.58
N PRO A 704 43.79 -12.10 -35.43
CA PRO A 704 44.67 -12.48 -36.52
C PRO A 704 45.96 -13.10 -35.96
N PRO A 705 46.53 -14.11 -36.66
CA PRO A 705 47.73 -14.79 -36.19
C PRO A 705 48.95 -13.86 -36.26
N GLY A 706 49.60 -13.64 -35.11
CA GLY A 706 50.89 -12.97 -35.04
C GLY A 706 51.00 -11.81 -34.03
N ALA A 707 50.71 -12.02 -32.76
CA ALA A 707 51.12 -11.09 -31.71
C ALA A 707 51.62 -11.86 -30.49
N GLU A 708 52.90 -11.69 -30.21
CA GLU A 708 53.65 -12.28 -29.10
C GLU A 708 53.15 -11.77 -27.73
N ASP A 709 53.22 -12.65 -26.73
CA ASP A 709 52.90 -12.41 -25.32
C ASP A 709 53.73 -11.27 -24.70
N VAL A 710 53.07 -10.22 -24.27
CA VAL A 710 53.59 -9.27 -23.29
C VAL A 710 52.50 -9.01 -22.22
N PRO A 711 52.79 -9.23 -20.93
CA PRO A 711 51.80 -8.98 -19.88
C PRO A 711 51.66 -7.46 -19.66
N ARG A 712 50.52 -6.90 -20.11
CA ARG A 712 50.17 -5.50 -19.82
C ARG A 712 49.26 -5.41 -18.61
N VAL A 713 49.82 -4.96 -17.51
CA VAL A 713 49.07 -4.37 -16.39
C VAL A 713 48.43 -3.07 -16.90
N ILE A 714 47.16 -3.05 -17.13
CA ILE A 714 46.43 -1.81 -17.44
C ILE A 714 45.63 -1.39 -16.19
N ARG A 715 46.27 -0.51 -15.39
CA ARG A 715 45.54 0.42 -14.55
C ARG A 715 44.90 1.46 -15.47
N ARG A 716 43.59 1.48 -15.57
CA ARG A 716 42.84 2.65 -16.08
C ARG A 716 42.21 3.39 -14.92
N ASP A 717 42.95 4.36 -14.38
CA ASP A 717 42.34 5.45 -13.62
C ASP A 717 41.61 6.36 -14.62
N VAL A 718 40.30 6.25 -14.68
CA VAL A 718 39.45 7.20 -15.42
C VAL A 718 39.31 8.44 -14.55
N SER A 719 40.05 9.52 -14.89
CA SER A 719 40.00 10.76 -14.14
C SER A 719 38.57 11.37 -14.17
N PRO A 720 38.12 12.05 -13.10
CA PRO A 720 36.81 12.71 -13.05
C PRO A 720 36.58 13.70 -14.21
N ARG A 721 37.65 14.26 -14.79
CA ARG A 721 37.59 15.15 -15.97
C ARG A 721 37.10 14.44 -17.23
N THR A 722 37.45 13.17 -17.44
CA THR A 722 37.03 12.41 -18.63
C THR A 722 35.56 12.04 -18.57
N ILE A 723 35.04 11.81 -17.37
CA ILE A 723 33.61 11.57 -17.15
C ILE A 723 32.80 12.85 -17.42
N MET A 724 33.29 13.98 -16.94
CA MET A 724 32.62 15.29 -17.15
C MET A 724 32.59 15.69 -18.65
N ILE A 725 33.69 15.42 -19.40
CA ILE A 725 33.75 15.70 -20.84
C ILE A 725 32.79 14.81 -21.64
N ARG A 726 32.60 13.56 -21.26
CA ARG A 726 31.60 12.66 -21.90
C ARG A 726 30.16 13.08 -21.62
N PHE A 727 29.88 13.55 -20.42
CA PHE A 727 28.57 14.12 -20.11
C PHE A 727 28.29 15.43 -20.84
N LEU A 728 29.29 16.30 -20.97
CA LEU A 728 29.18 17.56 -21.71
C LEU A 728 28.97 17.29 -23.24
N LEU A 729 29.65 16.34 -23.81
CA LEU A 729 29.47 15.92 -25.21
C LEU A 729 28.09 15.32 -25.47
N ALA A 730 27.60 14.48 -24.56
CA ALA A 730 26.25 13.93 -24.66
C ALA A 730 25.19 15.03 -24.56
N PHE A 731 25.40 16.03 -23.70
CA PHE A 731 24.48 17.18 -23.56
C PHE A 731 24.49 18.07 -24.80
N ILE A 732 25.61 18.29 -25.42
CA ILE A 732 25.76 19.07 -26.69
C ILE A 732 25.05 18.34 -27.84
N ILE A 733 25.17 17.02 -27.93
CA ILE A 733 24.52 16.21 -28.97
C ILE A 733 23.00 16.27 -28.84
N VAL A 734 22.48 16.19 -27.60
CA VAL A 734 21.04 16.29 -27.33
C VAL A 734 20.51 17.69 -27.61
N ALA A 735 21.27 18.74 -27.28
CA ALA A 735 20.90 20.14 -27.54
C ALA A 735 20.89 20.50 -29.03
N LEU A 736 21.68 19.82 -29.86
CA LEU A 736 21.71 20.03 -31.31
C LEU A 736 20.61 19.28 -32.07
N LEU A 737 19.98 18.27 -31.43
CA LEU A 737 18.94 17.45 -32.05
C LEU A 737 17.50 17.88 -31.70
N LEU A 738 17.31 18.83 -30.77
CA LEU A 738 15.98 19.35 -30.41
C LEU A 738 15.66 20.63 -31.20
N PRO A 739 14.43 20.77 -31.75
CA PRO A 739 14.03 21.99 -32.47
C PRO A 739 14.01 23.22 -31.54
N PRO A 740 14.28 24.43 -32.06
CA PRO A 740 14.50 25.64 -31.25
C PRO A 740 13.31 26.13 -30.41
N VAL A 741 12.14 25.54 -30.53
CA VAL A 741 10.93 25.90 -29.76
C VAL A 741 10.98 25.45 -28.30
N GLY A 742 11.75 24.42 -27.97
CA GLY A 742 11.93 23.94 -26.58
C GLY A 742 12.89 24.80 -25.73
N PHE A 743 13.73 25.62 -26.38
CA PHE A 743 14.78 26.38 -25.71
C PHE A 743 14.24 27.64 -24.99
N ILE A 744 13.12 28.20 -25.43
CA ILE A 744 12.53 29.42 -24.85
C ILE A 744 11.74 29.09 -23.56
N ALA A 745 11.20 27.89 -23.41
CA ALA A 745 10.45 27.48 -22.21
C ALA A 745 11.35 27.18 -20.99
N PHE A 746 12.63 26.80 -21.24
CA PHE A 746 13.54 26.42 -20.17
C PHE A 746 14.13 27.62 -19.36
N PHE A 747 14.18 28.82 -19.97
CA PHE A 747 14.69 30.02 -19.32
C PHE A 747 13.64 30.89 -18.62
N ALA A 748 12.36 30.58 -18.72
CA ALA A 748 11.28 31.35 -18.12
C ALA A 748 10.93 30.94 -16.66
N PHE A 749 11.44 29.82 -16.17
CA PHE A 749 11.20 29.38 -14.79
C PHE A 749 12.46 29.56 -13.93
N LYS A 750 12.53 30.70 -13.24
CA LYS A 750 13.41 30.96 -12.12
C LYS A 750 12.95 30.13 -10.92
N VAL A 751 13.57 28.97 -10.67
CA VAL A 751 13.31 28.17 -9.47
C VAL A 751 14.18 28.72 -8.34
N PRO A 752 13.63 29.11 -7.19
CA PRO A 752 14.41 29.37 -6.00
C PRO A 752 14.92 28.03 -5.45
N HIS A 753 16.21 27.97 -5.15
CA HIS A 753 16.82 26.86 -4.46
C HIS A 753 16.16 26.60 -3.12
N LEU A 754 15.42 25.53 -2.99
CA LEU A 754 15.15 24.88 -1.72
C LEU A 754 15.98 23.61 -1.67
N HIS A 755 16.91 23.55 -0.72
CA HIS A 755 17.72 22.39 -0.41
C HIS A 755 16.80 21.20 -0.13
N ASP A 756 16.80 20.24 -1.04
CA ASP A 756 16.27 18.89 -0.80
C ASP A 756 17.32 18.10 0.01
N GLN A 757 17.17 18.09 1.34
CA GLN A 757 17.92 17.22 2.23
C GLN A 757 17.17 15.90 2.39
N SER A 758 17.09 15.10 1.34
CA SER A 758 16.70 13.69 1.40
C SER A 758 17.84 12.73 1.06
N ALA A 759 19.09 13.13 1.35
CA ALA A 759 20.21 12.19 1.35
C ALA A 759 20.31 11.57 2.75
N TRP A 760 20.08 10.29 2.84
CA TRP A 760 20.34 9.46 4.02
C TRP A 760 21.82 9.56 4.40
N PRO A 761 22.17 9.72 5.69
CA PRO A 761 23.56 9.64 6.09
C PRO A 761 24.04 8.20 5.90
N VAL A 762 24.93 8.00 4.94
CA VAL A 762 25.80 6.83 4.89
C VAL A 762 26.62 6.88 6.16
N SER A 763 26.55 5.85 7.00
CA SER A 763 27.36 5.74 8.21
C SER A 763 28.83 5.87 7.87
N PRO A 764 29.61 6.65 8.63
CA PRO A 764 31.04 6.74 8.42
C PRO A 764 31.70 5.38 8.68
N ARG A 765 32.58 4.97 7.80
CA ARG A 765 33.47 3.81 8.00
C ARG A 765 34.24 4.01 9.32
N PRO A 766 34.42 2.99 10.16
CA PRO A 766 35.33 3.09 11.27
C PRO A 766 36.76 3.21 10.72
N GLU A 767 37.42 4.32 11.04
CA GLU A 767 38.87 4.48 10.82
C GLU A 767 39.60 3.45 11.69
N ALA A 768 40.61 2.82 11.08
CA ALA A 768 41.54 1.95 11.79
C ALA A 768 42.31 2.74 12.85
N PRO A 769 42.61 2.17 14.03
CA PRO A 769 43.35 2.87 15.08
C PRO A 769 44.75 3.20 14.62
N ARG A 770 45.11 4.49 14.64
CA ARG A 770 46.51 4.94 14.51
C ARG A 770 47.25 4.53 15.76
N VAL A 771 48.30 3.72 15.57
CA VAL A 771 49.28 3.45 16.60
C VAL A 771 50.07 4.75 16.83
N VAL A 772 49.93 5.35 17.97
CA VAL A 772 50.78 6.44 18.44
C VAL A 772 52.00 5.81 19.08
N ALA A 773 53.16 5.93 18.45
CA ALA A 773 54.44 5.62 19.08
C ALA A 773 54.80 6.78 20.01
N ASN A 774 54.91 6.48 21.31
CA ASN A 774 55.54 7.36 22.27
C ASN A 774 57.06 7.33 22.13
N ASN A 775 57.63 8.48 22.00
CA ASN A 775 58.90 8.86 22.60
C ASN A 775 58.66 9.94 23.63
#